data_06d15d4c28f6734fa89fca6358c8a9f0
#
_entry.id   06d15d4c28f6734fa89fca6358c8a9f0
#
_cell.length_a   1.000
_cell.length_b   1.000
_cell.length_c   1.000
_cell.angle_alpha   90.00
_cell.angle_beta   90.00
_cell.angle_gamma   90.00
#
_symmetry.space_group_name_H-M   'P 1'
#
loop_
_entity.id
_entity.type
_entity.pdbx_description
1 polymer ?
#
loop_
_entity_poly.entity_id
_entity_poly.type
_entity_poly.pdbx_seq_one_letter_code
_entity_poly.pdbx_strand_id
1 'polypeptide(L)'
;MKKFVYMFNEGNSSMKELLGGKGANLAEMTSIGLPVPFGFTISTESCNAYYDAGKKISLDVQEQILQALTQLEESTGKRLGEPSDPLLVSVRSGAVFSMPGMMDTILNLGMNDETVEGMAKLTNNPRFAYDSYRRFIQMFSDVVLDVDVFFFEQLLEEYREKHGYNSDPELTAENWQEVIAGYKKIVKDRTRKEFPQEPKEQLFLAINSVFDSWNNQRAIVYRRLNKIPDHLGTAVNIQSMVFGNTGDESGTGVAFTRNPSTGENVLYGEYLINAQGEDVVAGIRTPQPIATLESEMPEVFQQFAETCHLLEQHYQDMQDIEFTVERGKLFILQTRTGKRTAQAAIRIAVEMVEEGIIDKKTALLRVDPEQLNQLLHRRIDESHPRNRLAKGLPASPGAATGAVVFDADEAEQLGNDGKRVILVRPETTPDDIHGIIAAQAVVTSRGGMTSHAAVVARGMGKACICGCEALKIDLKEKQFRIGGTVVNHGDVITIDGATGEIMLGEIPMIEPQLSEEFQLLLAWADEARKLGVRANADNPEDAQKAFEFGAGGIGLCRTEHMFMDAKRVPIVQKMILASNLEEREAALAELLPMQQGDFEGIFEAMQGFPVTIRLLDPPLHEFLPDKEELLVEVTKLQILDPSSAELVEKEQLLKKVRQLDEFNPMLGHRGCRLGMIHPEIYEMQAKAIFYAIAKLVDKGLEVKPEIMIPLVGHVNELKEMRQLVIDAALQIQEETGKTFDYLIGTMIEIPRAALTADQIAEEADFFSFGTNDLTQTTFGYSRDDAEGKFLQAYIENKVLPENPFAVLDQEGVGKLVETGVKLGRATKPQLKTGICGEHGGEKSSIEFCYLTGLDYVSCSPYRVPLARLAAAQATIRHEAVERTLQTQI
;
A
#
# COMPACT_ATOMS: atom_id res chain seq x y z
N MET A 1 23.29 37.84 -13.61
CA MET A 1 23.89 36.74 -12.86
C MET A 1 22.74 35.84 -12.41
N LYS A 2 22.81 34.54 -12.57
CA LYS A 2 21.78 33.61 -12.11
C LYS A 2 21.80 33.58 -10.59
N LYS A 3 20.63 33.58 -9.94
CA LYS A 3 20.52 33.51 -8.50
C LYS A 3 20.50 32.03 -8.06
N PHE A 4 21.41 31.70 -7.14
CA PHE A 4 21.57 30.36 -6.58
C PHE A 4 21.34 30.29 -5.09
N VAL A 5 21.41 31.43 -4.39
CA VAL A 5 21.29 31.53 -2.94
C VAL A 5 20.12 32.45 -2.60
N TYR A 6 19.27 32.01 -1.69
CA TYR A 6 18.02 32.69 -1.30
C TYR A 6 17.93 32.79 0.22
N MET A 7 17.76 34.03 0.73
CA MET A 7 17.40 34.22 2.13
C MET A 7 16.01 33.61 2.36
N PHE A 8 15.68 33.16 3.60
CA PHE A 8 14.36 32.56 3.86
C PHE A 8 13.19 33.51 3.57
N ASN A 9 13.37 34.83 3.68
CA ASN A 9 12.36 35.82 3.30
C ASN A 9 12.25 36.10 1.77
N GLU A 10 13.01 35.42 0.94
CA GLU A 10 13.02 35.57 -0.52
C GLU A 10 12.37 34.39 -1.25
N GLY A 11 11.93 33.38 -0.52
CA GLY A 11 11.29 32.17 -1.05
C GLY A 11 9.88 31.96 -0.54
N ASN A 12 9.23 30.90 -1.02
CA ASN A 12 7.92 30.42 -0.57
C ASN A 12 7.73 28.92 -0.88
N SER A 13 6.60 28.37 -0.48
CA SER A 13 6.27 26.93 -0.66
C SER A 13 6.19 26.46 -2.11
N SER A 14 5.93 27.36 -3.07
CA SER A 14 5.89 27.00 -4.51
C SER A 14 7.26 26.73 -5.11
N MET A 15 8.34 27.16 -4.43
CA MET A 15 9.72 27.00 -4.90
C MET A 15 10.36 25.68 -4.47
N LYS A 16 9.58 24.66 -4.21
CA LYS A 16 10.04 23.38 -3.65
C LYS A 16 11.07 22.67 -4.54
N GLU A 17 10.95 22.75 -5.85
CA GLU A 17 11.94 22.16 -6.78
C GLU A 17 13.29 22.85 -6.67
N LEU A 18 13.31 24.16 -6.43
CA LEU A 18 14.51 25.00 -6.36
C LEU A 18 15.17 25.01 -4.97
N LEU A 19 14.35 25.14 -3.92
CA LEU A 19 14.81 25.28 -2.53
C LEU A 19 14.81 23.96 -1.75
N GLY A 20 14.31 22.88 -2.38
CA GLY A 20 14.02 21.64 -1.69
C GLY A 20 12.83 21.77 -0.74
N GLY A 21 12.33 20.64 -0.23
CA GLY A 21 11.17 20.65 0.67
C GLY A 21 11.42 21.44 1.97
N LYS A 22 12.59 21.26 2.58
CA LYS A 22 12.94 21.95 3.83
C LYS A 22 13.12 23.46 3.63
N GLY A 23 13.88 23.87 2.59
CA GLY A 23 14.13 25.28 2.31
C GLY A 23 12.85 26.04 1.93
N ALA A 24 12.00 25.46 1.12
CA ALA A 24 10.71 26.03 0.75
C ALA A 24 9.78 26.21 1.98
N ASN A 25 9.74 25.23 2.88
CA ASN A 25 8.94 25.34 4.11
C ASN A 25 9.50 26.37 5.09
N LEU A 26 10.83 26.46 5.25
CA LEU A 26 11.46 27.52 6.07
C LEU A 26 11.15 28.90 5.52
N ALA A 27 11.22 29.08 4.20
CA ALA A 27 10.84 30.32 3.56
C ALA A 27 9.36 30.66 3.74
N GLU A 28 8.46 29.70 3.57
CA GLU A 28 7.03 29.88 3.77
C GLU A 28 6.71 30.29 5.21
N MET A 29 7.24 29.56 6.21
CA MET A 29 7.07 29.89 7.62
C MET A 29 7.58 31.30 7.95
N THR A 30 8.70 31.70 7.37
CA THR A 30 9.24 33.07 7.53
C THR A 30 8.28 34.10 6.92
N SER A 31 7.72 33.84 5.75
CA SER A 31 6.83 34.77 5.03
C SER A 31 5.50 35.00 5.77
N ILE A 32 5.00 33.98 6.48
CA ILE A 32 3.78 34.10 7.32
C ILE A 32 4.07 34.60 8.73
N GLY A 33 5.30 35.03 9.01
CA GLY A 33 5.67 35.74 10.24
C GLY A 33 5.94 34.85 11.46
N LEU A 34 6.20 33.55 11.25
CA LEU A 34 6.57 32.64 12.34
C LEU A 34 8.00 32.90 12.85
N PRO A 35 8.31 32.57 14.09
CA PRO A 35 9.62 32.76 14.70
C PRO A 35 10.61 31.69 14.20
N VAL A 36 11.01 31.79 12.95
CA VAL A 36 12.00 30.91 12.33
C VAL A 36 13.39 31.52 12.55
N PRO A 37 14.39 30.76 13.01
CA PRO A 37 15.76 31.25 13.06
C PRO A 37 16.23 31.71 11.68
N PHE A 38 16.91 32.85 11.61
CA PHE A 38 17.37 33.42 10.32
C PHE A 38 18.28 32.46 9.57
N GLY A 39 18.22 32.52 8.24
CA GLY A 39 19.04 31.65 7.40
C GLY A 39 18.81 31.87 5.91
N PHE A 40 19.49 31.07 5.14
CA PHE A 40 19.38 31.05 3.67
C PHE A 40 19.52 29.64 3.11
N THR A 41 19.04 29.44 1.89
CA THR A 41 19.07 28.18 1.15
C THR A 41 19.93 28.32 -0.10
N ILE A 42 20.88 27.40 -0.29
CA ILE A 42 21.59 27.18 -1.54
C ILE A 42 20.77 26.20 -2.37
N SER A 43 20.42 26.57 -3.59
CA SER A 43 19.44 25.85 -4.42
C SER A 43 19.90 24.45 -4.87
N THR A 44 18.93 23.61 -5.23
CA THR A 44 19.16 22.29 -5.86
C THR A 44 19.95 22.40 -7.17
N GLU A 45 19.75 23.48 -7.92
CA GLU A 45 20.52 23.77 -9.14
C GLU A 45 22.02 23.95 -8.87
N SER A 46 22.37 24.47 -7.69
CA SER A 46 23.78 24.57 -7.27
C SER A 46 24.41 23.18 -7.03
N CYS A 47 23.63 22.23 -6.51
CA CYS A 47 24.08 20.85 -6.36
C CYS A 47 24.36 20.21 -7.73
N ASN A 48 23.46 20.38 -8.69
CA ASN A 48 23.68 19.86 -10.04
C ASN A 48 24.91 20.50 -10.70
N ALA A 49 25.03 21.83 -10.60
CA ALA A 49 26.22 22.54 -11.10
C ALA A 49 27.52 22.11 -10.41
N TYR A 50 27.49 21.77 -9.13
CA TYR A 50 28.63 21.24 -8.39
C TYR A 50 29.11 19.90 -8.96
N TYR A 51 28.20 18.98 -9.29
CA TYR A 51 28.56 17.70 -9.91
C TYR A 51 29.05 17.90 -11.35
N ASP A 52 28.41 18.75 -12.14
CA ASP A 52 28.81 19.08 -13.52
C ASP A 52 30.22 19.70 -13.58
N ALA A 53 30.60 20.46 -12.56
CA ALA A 53 31.92 21.08 -12.41
C ALA A 53 32.97 20.14 -11.77
N GLY A 54 32.68 18.85 -11.65
CA GLY A 54 33.61 17.87 -11.05
C GLY A 54 33.81 18.08 -9.55
N LYS A 55 32.71 18.26 -8.85
CA LYS A 55 32.64 18.47 -7.39
C LYS A 55 33.32 19.74 -6.91
N LYS A 56 33.02 20.84 -7.60
CA LYS A 56 33.52 22.16 -7.24
C LYS A 56 32.42 23.20 -7.27
N ILE A 57 32.30 23.97 -6.19
CA ILE A 57 31.40 25.13 -6.14
C ILE A 57 32.02 26.24 -6.99
N SER A 58 31.27 26.78 -7.96
CA SER A 58 31.72 27.88 -8.82
C SER A 58 31.98 29.16 -8.02
N LEU A 59 32.85 30.04 -8.53
CA LEU A 59 33.17 31.31 -7.86
C LEU A 59 31.93 32.20 -7.69
N ASP A 60 31.01 32.17 -8.63
CA ASP A 60 29.74 32.93 -8.57
C ASP A 60 28.84 32.44 -7.42
N VAL A 61 28.72 31.12 -7.21
CA VAL A 61 27.99 30.56 -6.09
C VAL A 61 28.69 30.84 -4.75
N GLN A 62 30.05 30.77 -4.72
CA GLN A 62 30.82 31.12 -3.50
C GLN A 62 30.59 32.58 -3.09
N GLU A 63 30.60 33.52 -4.07
CA GLU A 63 30.33 34.93 -3.80
C GLU A 63 28.91 35.16 -3.26
N GLN A 64 27.88 34.49 -3.85
CA GLN A 64 26.52 34.58 -3.35
C GLN A 64 26.38 33.99 -1.94
N ILE A 65 27.06 32.90 -1.60
CA ILE A 65 27.09 32.33 -0.25
C ILE A 65 27.68 33.35 0.74
N LEU A 66 28.81 34.00 0.41
CA LEU A 66 29.43 34.99 1.29
C LEU A 66 28.55 36.22 1.48
N GLN A 67 27.87 36.68 0.42
CA GLN A 67 26.92 37.79 0.49
C GLN A 67 25.72 37.43 1.39
N ALA A 68 25.15 36.21 1.26
CA ALA A 68 24.06 35.72 2.11
C ALA A 68 24.53 35.56 3.57
N LEU A 69 25.75 35.09 3.80
CA LEU A 69 26.33 35.02 5.14
C LEU A 69 26.42 36.41 5.78
N THR A 70 26.86 37.41 5.04
CA THR A 70 26.92 38.81 5.54
C THR A 70 25.51 39.31 5.91
N GLN A 71 24.50 39.03 5.10
CA GLN A 71 23.10 39.39 5.42
C GLN A 71 22.59 38.63 6.66
N LEU A 72 22.99 37.39 6.83
CA LEU A 72 22.65 36.60 8.03
C LEU A 72 23.31 37.20 9.29
N GLU A 73 24.57 37.59 9.17
CA GLU A 73 25.30 38.28 10.27
C GLU A 73 24.64 39.59 10.66
N GLU A 74 24.23 40.39 9.68
CA GLU A 74 23.49 41.63 9.90
C GLU A 74 22.12 41.40 10.60
N SER A 75 21.38 40.37 10.13
CA SER A 75 20.06 40.03 10.66
C SER A 75 20.12 39.50 12.09
N THR A 76 21.17 38.78 12.45
CA THR A 76 21.36 38.21 13.79
C THR A 76 22.12 39.15 14.75
N GLY A 77 22.84 40.13 14.22
CA GLY A 77 23.77 40.97 15.00
C GLY A 77 25.02 40.22 15.44
N LYS A 78 25.26 38.98 14.95
CA LYS A 78 26.39 38.12 15.30
C LYS A 78 27.26 37.88 14.08
N ARG A 79 28.50 37.49 14.29
CA ARG A 79 29.43 37.15 13.20
C ARG A 79 29.98 35.74 13.32
N LEU A 80 30.12 35.09 12.17
CA LEU A 80 30.72 33.76 12.10
C LEU A 80 32.20 33.82 12.50
N GLY A 81 32.56 33.12 13.59
CA GLY A 81 33.92 33.10 14.12
C GLY A 81 34.26 34.27 15.05
N GLU A 82 33.31 35.12 15.40
CA GLU A 82 33.53 36.21 16.40
C GLU A 82 33.73 35.57 17.81
N PRO A 83 34.91 35.80 18.44
CA PRO A 83 35.20 35.14 19.72
C PRO A 83 34.23 35.48 20.87
N SER A 84 33.66 36.70 20.88
CA SER A 84 32.87 37.21 22.03
C SER A 84 31.39 36.78 22.00
N ASP A 85 30.76 36.78 20.82
CA ASP A 85 29.36 36.36 20.61
C ASP A 85 29.26 35.74 19.21
N PRO A 86 29.68 34.47 19.04
CA PRO A 86 29.78 33.85 17.73
C PRO A 86 28.40 33.59 17.12
N LEU A 87 28.27 33.86 15.82
CA LEU A 87 27.22 33.23 15.02
C LEU A 87 27.58 31.75 14.84
N LEU A 88 26.72 30.88 15.30
CA LEU A 88 26.79 29.45 14.98
C LEU A 88 25.66 29.08 14.05
N VAL A 89 25.92 28.21 13.10
CA VAL A 89 24.94 27.78 12.11
C VAL A 89 24.82 26.26 12.01
N SER A 90 23.65 25.80 11.61
CA SER A 90 23.45 24.44 11.11
C SER A 90 23.53 24.44 9.59
N VAL A 91 24.11 23.39 9.02
CA VAL A 91 24.16 23.13 7.56
C VAL A 91 23.40 21.82 7.31
N ARG A 92 22.26 21.94 6.68
CA ARG A 92 21.31 20.83 6.54
C ARG A 92 20.95 20.57 5.09
N SER A 93 20.85 19.31 4.68
CA SER A 93 20.30 18.92 3.39
C SER A 93 18.83 19.26 3.26
N GLY A 94 18.38 19.54 2.03
CA GLY A 94 17.00 19.87 1.72
C GLY A 94 16.58 19.35 0.35
N ALA A 95 16.41 18.03 0.18
CA ALA A 95 15.91 17.47 -1.05
C ALA A 95 14.43 17.80 -1.27
N VAL A 96 13.96 17.73 -2.51
CA VAL A 96 12.55 17.92 -2.89
C VAL A 96 11.65 16.91 -2.19
N PHE A 97 12.11 15.66 -2.09
CA PHE A 97 11.45 14.59 -1.34
C PHE A 97 12.17 14.36 -0.02
N SER A 98 11.40 14.13 1.05
CA SER A 98 11.97 13.79 2.37
C SER A 98 12.65 12.43 2.33
N MET A 99 13.92 12.39 2.71
CA MET A 99 14.75 11.17 2.79
C MET A 99 15.39 11.06 4.19
N PRO A 100 14.60 10.65 5.21
CA PRO A 100 15.04 10.66 6.61
C PRO A 100 16.29 9.82 6.83
N GLY A 101 17.34 10.41 7.45
CA GLY A 101 18.59 9.71 7.76
C GLY A 101 19.49 9.38 6.56
N MET A 102 19.07 9.73 5.32
CA MET A 102 19.83 9.39 4.11
C MET A 102 20.91 10.40 3.76
N MET A 103 20.75 11.64 4.18
CA MET A 103 21.65 12.76 3.88
C MET A 103 22.15 13.45 5.14
N ASP A 104 23.25 14.15 5.01
CA ASP A 104 24.02 14.65 6.15
C ASP A 104 23.49 16.00 6.70
N THR A 105 23.80 16.21 7.98
CA THR A 105 23.49 17.44 8.73
C THR A 105 24.69 17.76 9.61
N ILE A 106 25.11 19.03 9.66
CA ILE A 106 26.16 19.52 10.54
C ILE A 106 25.56 20.62 11.43
N LEU A 107 25.71 20.48 12.75
CA LEU A 107 25.25 21.45 13.73
C LEU A 107 26.44 22.16 14.40
N ASN A 108 26.19 23.30 15.04
CA ASN A 108 27.19 24.08 15.77
C ASN A 108 28.42 24.53 14.94
N LEU A 109 28.25 24.64 13.63
CA LEU A 109 29.30 25.09 12.74
C LEU A 109 29.70 26.55 13.07
N GLY A 110 30.95 26.84 13.12
CA GLY A 110 31.51 28.12 13.56
C GLY A 110 32.24 28.03 14.89
N MET A 111 32.12 26.88 15.57
CA MET A 111 32.88 26.65 16.81
C MET A 111 34.36 26.36 16.50
N ASN A 112 35.24 26.95 17.29
CA ASN A 112 36.68 26.73 17.32
C ASN A 112 37.18 26.99 18.73
N ASP A 113 38.53 26.97 18.94
CA ASP A 113 39.15 27.15 20.23
C ASP A 113 38.95 28.53 20.88
N GLU A 114 38.70 29.56 20.05
CA GLU A 114 38.47 30.91 20.53
C GLU A 114 36.96 31.14 20.81
N THR A 115 36.06 30.69 19.91
CA THR A 115 34.63 30.90 20.03
C THR A 115 33.99 30.12 21.18
N VAL A 116 34.54 28.93 21.55
CA VAL A 116 34.08 28.15 22.69
C VAL A 116 34.29 28.92 24.02
N GLU A 117 35.43 29.60 24.14
CA GLU A 117 35.73 30.44 25.32
C GLU A 117 34.74 31.62 25.43
N GLY A 118 34.44 32.27 24.30
CA GLY A 118 33.45 33.37 24.27
C GLY A 118 32.09 32.90 24.62
N MET A 119 31.67 31.76 24.06
CA MET A 119 30.38 31.18 24.34
C MET A 119 30.25 30.75 25.81
N ALA A 120 31.28 30.20 26.41
CA ALA A 120 31.32 29.87 27.84
C ALA A 120 31.09 31.09 28.75
N LYS A 121 31.71 32.20 28.39
CA LYS A 121 31.54 33.49 29.12
C LYS A 121 30.16 34.09 28.90
N LEU A 122 29.67 34.13 27.65
CA LEU A 122 28.37 34.69 27.26
C LEU A 122 27.19 33.96 27.92
N THR A 123 27.25 32.65 27.96
CA THR A 123 26.21 31.80 28.54
C THR A 123 26.34 31.64 30.07
N ASN A 124 27.45 31.99 30.62
CA ASN A 124 27.85 31.67 32.01
C ASN A 124 27.74 30.17 32.32
N ASN A 125 27.91 29.35 31.28
CA ASN A 125 27.81 27.90 31.37
C ASN A 125 28.94 27.23 30.52
N PRO A 126 30.16 27.16 31.11
CA PRO A 126 31.31 26.54 30.39
C PRO A 126 31.06 25.10 29.99
N ARG A 127 30.37 24.35 30.84
CA ARG A 127 30.02 22.94 30.51
C ARG A 127 29.23 22.83 29.21
N PHE A 128 28.21 23.64 29.04
CA PHE A 128 27.41 23.70 27.81
C PHE A 128 28.26 24.04 26.59
N ALA A 129 29.12 25.06 26.69
CA ALA A 129 29.94 25.48 25.56
C ALA A 129 30.89 24.36 25.10
N TYR A 130 31.59 23.71 26.05
CA TYR A 130 32.54 22.63 25.71
C TYR A 130 31.82 21.38 25.24
N ASP A 131 30.67 21.00 25.78
CA ASP A 131 29.87 19.88 25.25
C ASP A 131 29.41 20.16 23.81
N SER A 132 28.95 21.38 23.53
CA SER A 132 28.57 21.78 22.17
C SER A 132 29.76 21.71 21.20
N TYR A 133 30.94 22.11 21.64
CA TYR A 133 32.16 22.01 20.83
C TYR A 133 32.61 20.57 20.61
N ARG A 134 32.53 19.72 21.63
CA ARG A 134 32.81 18.27 21.49
C ARG A 134 31.90 17.64 20.46
N ARG A 135 30.56 17.89 20.56
CA ARG A 135 29.55 17.38 19.59
C ARG A 135 29.85 17.87 18.17
N PHE A 136 30.22 19.14 18.00
CA PHE A 136 30.63 19.68 16.70
C PHE A 136 31.85 18.97 16.13
N ILE A 137 32.93 18.79 16.92
CA ILE A 137 34.11 18.08 16.44
C ILE A 137 33.78 16.66 16.00
N GLN A 138 33.01 15.91 16.80
CA GLN A 138 32.59 14.55 16.49
C GLN A 138 31.79 14.51 15.17
N MET A 139 30.71 15.28 15.08
CA MET A 139 29.80 15.32 13.91
C MET A 139 30.52 15.81 12.66
N PHE A 140 31.31 16.89 12.76
CA PHE A 140 32.07 17.41 11.61
C PHE A 140 33.13 16.41 11.14
N SER A 141 33.78 15.72 12.04
CA SER A 141 34.79 14.73 11.71
C SER A 141 34.19 13.50 11.02
N ASP A 142 33.06 13.03 11.48
CA ASP A 142 32.34 11.91 10.86
C ASP A 142 31.82 12.30 9.47
N VAL A 143 31.06 13.38 9.37
CA VAL A 143 30.36 13.77 8.16
C VAL A 143 31.29 14.40 7.11
N VAL A 144 32.26 15.22 7.50
CA VAL A 144 33.04 16.04 6.59
C VAL A 144 34.44 15.50 6.37
N LEU A 145 35.04 14.91 7.41
CA LEU A 145 36.44 14.44 7.35
C LEU A 145 36.55 12.92 7.19
N ASP A 146 35.40 12.21 7.10
CA ASP A 146 35.33 10.75 6.92
C ASP A 146 36.08 9.98 8.02
N VAL A 147 35.97 10.43 9.27
CA VAL A 147 36.49 9.77 10.45
C VAL A 147 35.39 9.10 11.23
N ASP A 148 35.34 7.77 11.23
CA ASP A 148 34.28 6.96 11.83
C ASP A 148 34.00 7.38 13.29
N VAL A 149 32.76 7.62 13.60
CA VAL A 149 32.21 8.02 14.92
C VAL A 149 32.65 7.07 16.05
N PHE A 150 32.84 5.82 15.72
CA PHE A 150 33.28 4.78 16.66
C PHE A 150 34.53 5.17 17.48
N PHE A 151 35.50 5.83 16.86
CA PHE A 151 36.75 6.22 17.59
C PHE A 151 36.50 7.30 18.65
N PHE A 152 35.54 8.17 18.39
CA PHE A 152 35.12 9.23 19.32
C PHE A 152 34.32 8.65 20.49
N GLU A 153 33.38 7.78 20.18
CA GLU A 153 32.53 7.11 21.16
C GLU A 153 33.37 6.22 22.09
N GLN A 154 34.31 5.46 21.52
CA GLN A 154 35.23 4.63 22.29
C GLN A 154 36.09 5.47 23.27
N LEU A 155 36.65 6.58 22.82
CA LEU A 155 37.42 7.47 23.68
C LEU A 155 36.58 8.04 24.82
N LEU A 156 35.33 8.45 24.51
CA LEU A 156 34.42 9.00 25.51
C LEU A 156 34.03 7.93 26.55
N GLU A 157 33.77 6.69 26.10
CA GLU A 157 33.41 5.62 26.98
C GLU A 157 34.59 5.22 27.90
N GLU A 158 35.78 5.06 27.34
CA GLU A 158 37.03 4.81 28.11
C GLU A 158 37.28 5.95 29.12
N TYR A 159 36.98 7.20 28.75
CA TYR A 159 37.12 8.36 29.63
C TYR A 159 36.15 8.28 30.80
N ARG A 160 34.86 7.99 30.52
CA ARG A 160 33.82 7.83 31.54
C ARG A 160 34.13 6.70 32.52
N GLU A 161 34.47 5.52 31.98
CA GLU A 161 34.84 4.36 32.81
C GLU A 161 36.03 4.67 33.73
N LYS A 162 37.07 5.30 33.19
CA LYS A 162 38.28 5.63 33.94
C LYS A 162 38.03 6.58 35.12
N HIS A 163 37.07 7.50 34.95
CA HIS A 163 36.75 8.52 35.96
C HIS A 163 35.47 8.22 36.75
N GLY A 164 34.80 7.11 36.47
CA GLY A 164 33.61 6.66 37.21
C GLY A 164 32.34 7.42 36.90
N TYR A 165 32.21 8.01 35.71
CA TYR A 165 30.99 8.67 35.24
C TYR A 165 30.05 7.67 34.55
N ASN A 166 28.74 7.77 34.80
CA ASN A 166 27.71 6.94 34.19
C ASN A 166 27.08 7.56 32.97
N SER A 167 27.12 8.89 32.87
CA SER A 167 26.42 9.62 31.78
C SER A 167 27.11 10.93 31.44
N ASP A 168 26.89 11.47 30.23
CA ASP A 168 27.43 12.74 29.73
C ASP A 168 27.10 13.95 30.61
N PRO A 169 25.88 14.07 31.20
CA PRO A 169 25.53 15.16 32.09
C PRO A 169 26.42 15.28 33.35
N GLU A 170 27.12 14.23 33.76
CA GLU A 170 28.00 14.23 34.95
C GLU A 170 29.37 14.85 34.67
N LEU A 171 29.79 14.97 33.39
CA LEU A 171 31.08 15.52 33.02
C LEU A 171 31.09 17.05 33.21
N THR A 172 32.20 17.53 33.79
CA THR A 172 32.43 18.99 33.98
C THR A 172 33.00 19.64 32.70
N ALA A 173 33.13 20.95 32.70
CA ALA A 173 33.78 21.67 31.62
C ALA A 173 35.25 21.24 31.39
N GLU A 174 35.98 20.99 32.48
CA GLU A 174 37.37 20.51 32.44
C GLU A 174 37.45 19.12 31.82
N ASN A 175 36.53 18.22 32.18
CA ASN A 175 36.47 16.89 31.58
C ASN A 175 36.25 16.98 30.08
N TRP A 176 35.33 17.85 29.62
CA TRP A 176 35.08 18.07 28.18
C TRP A 176 36.31 18.66 27.46
N GLN A 177 37.08 19.52 28.08
CA GLN A 177 38.34 20.01 27.50
C GLN A 177 39.33 18.89 27.25
N GLU A 178 39.49 17.93 28.22
CA GLU A 178 40.35 16.76 28.05
C GLU A 178 39.83 15.83 26.91
N VAL A 179 38.53 15.58 26.84
CA VAL A 179 37.89 14.80 25.76
C VAL A 179 38.11 15.46 24.39
N ILE A 180 37.92 16.79 24.30
CA ILE A 180 38.14 17.57 23.07
C ILE A 180 39.59 17.45 22.61
N ALA A 181 40.56 17.53 23.52
CA ALA A 181 41.96 17.33 23.16
C ALA A 181 42.20 15.93 22.58
N GLY A 182 41.57 14.90 23.14
CA GLY A 182 41.57 13.54 22.62
C GLY A 182 40.94 13.43 21.23
N TYR A 183 39.79 14.06 21.01
CA TYR A 183 39.09 14.08 19.72
C TYR A 183 39.93 14.75 18.61
N LYS A 184 40.55 15.89 18.89
CA LYS A 184 41.46 16.53 17.95
C LYS A 184 42.69 15.67 17.61
N LYS A 185 43.17 14.91 18.57
CA LYS A 185 44.26 13.96 18.33
C LYS A 185 43.79 12.84 17.38
N ILE A 186 42.60 12.28 17.60
CA ILE A 186 42.00 11.28 16.70
C ILE A 186 41.95 11.83 15.27
N VAL A 187 41.39 13.06 15.09
CA VAL A 187 41.31 13.71 13.78
C VAL A 187 42.69 13.80 13.13
N LYS A 188 43.70 14.34 13.86
CA LYS A 188 45.07 14.47 13.36
C LYS A 188 45.69 13.13 12.96
N ASP A 189 45.52 12.12 13.79
CA ASP A 189 46.09 10.78 13.55
C ASP A 189 45.45 10.10 12.33
N ARG A 190 44.11 10.30 12.09
CA ARG A 190 43.35 9.68 11.00
C ARG A 190 43.47 10.45 9.68
N THR A 191 43.41 11.77 9.74
CA THR A 191 43.37 12.61 8.51
C THR A 191 44.74 13.17 8.13
N ARG A 192 45.73 13.12 9.02
CA ARG A 192 47.05 13.78 8.91
C ARG A 192 46.95 15.32 8.88
N LYS A 193 45.80 15.88 9.29
CA LYS A 193 45.53 17.32 9.35
C LYS A 193 44.97 17.66 10.73
N GLU A 194 45.17 18.90 11.14
CA GLU A 194 44.53 19.44 12.33
C GLU A 194 43.04 19.66 12.05
N PHE A 195 42.24 19.63 13.13
CA PHE A 195 40.83 19.99 13.00
C PHE A 195 40.70 21.46 12.52
N PRO A 196 39.85 21.76 11.48
CA PRO A 196 39.75 23.11 10.90
C PRO A 196 39.28 24.12 11.96
N GLN A 197 40.07 25.21 12.12
CA GLN A 197 39.75 26.27 13.07
C GLN A 197 39.17 27.53 12.40
N GLU A 198 39.27 27.67 11.07
CA GLU A 198 38.67 28.78 10.33
C GLU A 198 37.23 28.54 9.98
N PRO A 199 36.26 29.29 10.56
CA PRO A 199 34.82 29.00 10.38
C PRO A 199 34.33 29.06 8.95
N LYS A 200 34.91 29.93 8.08
CA LYS A 200 34.53 29.96 6.66
C LYS A 200 34.99 28.70 5.94
N GLU A 201 36.16 28.18 6.27
CA GLU A 201 36.66 26.91 5.73
C GLU A 201 35.72 25.77 6.16
N GLN A 202 35.34 25.74 7.44
CA GLN A 202 34.36 24.78 7.95
C GLN A 202 33.03 24.83 7.15
N LEU A 203 32.52 26.05 6.87
CA LEU A 203 31.28 26.26 6.13
C LEU A 203 31.33 25.67 4.72
N PHE A 204 32.39 25.97 3.94
CA PHE A 204 32.50 25.43 2.59
C PHE A 204 32.74 23.93 2.55
N LEU A 205 33.49 23.37 3.50
CA LEU A 205 33.65 21.94 3.65
C LEU A 205 32.31 21.24 3.95
N ALA A 206 31.52 21.81 4.86
CA ALA A 206 30.20 21.29 5.20
C ALA A 206 29.21 21.35 4.00
N ILE A 207 29.18 22.44 3.24
CA ILE A 207 28.35 22.56 2.04
C ILE A 207 28.73 21.49 1.00
N ASN A 208 30.03 21.27 0.78
CA ASN A 208 30.51 20.23 -0.12
C ASN A 208 30.05 18.83 0.33
N SER A 209 30.19 18.53 1.63
CA SER A 209 29.77 17.27 2.20
C SER A 209 28.26 17.03 2.04
N VAL A 210 27.43 18.05 2.29
CA VAL A 210 25.99 17.93 2.08
C VAL A 210 25.64 17.70 0.61
N PHE A 211 26.30 18.36 -0.35
CA PHE A 211 26.13 18.06 -1.76
C PHE A 211 26.56 16.62 -2.09
N ASP A 212 27.70 16.17 -1.57
CA ASP A 212 28.18 14.81 -1.78
C ASP A 212 27.25 13.74 -1.20
N SER A 213 26.55 14.05 -0.10
CA SER A 213 25.60 13.13 0.52
C SER A 213 24.41 12.75 -0.38
N TRP A 214 24.09 13.58 -1.41
CA TRP A 214 23.08 13.23 -2.41
C TRP A 214 23.39 11.93 -3.15
N ASN A 215 24.66 11.67 -3.40
CA ASN A 215 25.15 10.48 -4.11
C ASN A 215 25.87 9.48 -3.19
N ASN A 216 25.68 9.53 -1.87
CA ASN A 216 26.13 8.45 -1.02
C ASN A 216 25.29 7.19 -1.27
N GLN A 217 25.83 6.00 -0.92
CA GLN A 217 25.21 4.72 -1.24
C GLN A 217 23.78 4.59 -0.64
N ARG A 218 23.57 5.03 0.60
CA ARG A 218 22.27 4.96 1.27
C ARG A 218 21.23 5.84 0.58
N ALA A 219 21.59 7.05 0.13
CA ALA A 219 20.70 7.96 -0.60
C ALA A 219 20.33 7.42 -1.98
N ILE A 220 21.31 6.84 -2.71
CA ILE A 220 21.07 6.20 -4.01
C ILE A 220 20.08 5.05 -3.88
N VAL A 221 20.30 4.16 -2.91
CA VAL A 221 19.40 3.02 -2.66
C VAL A 221 17.99 3.51 -2.29
N TYR A 222 17.88 4.49 -1.40
CA TYR A 222 16.60 5.06 -1.00
C TYR A 222 15.85 5.69 -2.19
N ARG A 223 16.52 6.50 -3.02
CA ARG A 223 15.90 7.10 -4.21
C ARG A 223 15.41 6.04 -5.18
N ARG A 224 16.21 5.00 -5.41
CA ARG A 224 15.82 3.86 -6.28
C ARG A 224 14.58 3.15 -5.78
N LEU A 225 14.52 2.84 -4.47
CA LEU A 225 13.37 2.18 -3.86
C LEU A 225 12.09 3.04 -3.90
N ASN A 226 12.25 4.37 -3.76
CA ASN A 226 11.12 5.30 -3.73
C ASN A 226 10.85 5.97 -5.09
N LYS A 227 11.45 5.49 -6.18
CA LYS A 227 11.27 6.02 -7.55
C LYS A 227 11.55 7.54 -7.65
N ILE A 228 12.51 8.05 -6.86
CA ILE A 228 12.89 9.47 -6.85
C ILE A 228 13.95 9.71 -7.93
N PRO A 229 13.77 10.67 -8.87
CA PRO A 229 14.71 10.94 -9.94
C PRO A 229 16.06 11.46 -9.43
N ASP A 230 17.17 10.96 -9.99
CA ASP A 230 18.52 11.31 -9.58
C ASP A 230 18.93 12.74 -9.92
N HIS A 231 18.32 13.34 -10.94
CA HIS A 231 18.63 14.68 -11.43
C HIS A 231 18.12 15.84 -10.57
N LEU A 232 17.30 15.55 -9.55
CA LEU A 232 16.69 16.60 -8.71
C LEU A 232 17.73 17.32 -7.83
N GLY A 233 18.79 16.64 -7.38
CA GLY A 233 19.76 17.22 -6.48
C GLY A 233 19.23 17.48 -5.06
N THR A 234 20.07 18.09 -4.23
CA THR A 234 19.67 18.57 -2.90
C THR A 234 20.00 20.04 -2.74
N ALA A 235 19.14 20.78 -2.07
CA ALA A 235 19.45 22.09 -1.55
C ALA A 235 20.26 21.98 -0.25
N VAL A 236 20.94 23.05 0.13
CA VAL A 236 21.64 23.20 1.43
C VAL A 236 21.05 24.38 2.18
N ASN A 237 20.55 24.12 3.39
CA ASN A 237 19.99 25.13 4.27
C ASN A 237 21.00 25.51 5.33
N ILE A 238 21.41 26.76 5.37
CA ILE A 238 22.24 27.35 6.41
C ILE A 238 21.35 28.18 7.33
N GLN A 239 21.26 27.79 8.59
CA GLN A 239 20.34 28.42 9.56
C GLN A 239 21.06 28.71 10.87
N SER A 240 20.82 29.90 11.45
CA SER A 240 21.37 30.24 12.76
C SER A 240 20.94 29.24 13.81
N MET A 241 21.87 28.82 14.67
CA MET A 241 21.59 27.92 15.78
C MET A 241 20.77 28.62 16.85
N VAL A 242 19.84 27.86 17.43
CA VAL A 242 19.15 28.18 18.68
C VAL A 242 19.32 26.99 19.63
N PHE A 243 19.40 27.25 20.92
CA PHE A 243 19.85 26.26 21.89
C PHE A 243 18.76 25.97 22.94
N GLY A 244 18.28 24.74 22.95
CA GLY A 244 17.34 24.23 23.95
C GLY A 244 18.01 23.77 25.25
N ASN A 245 19.34 23.83 25.32
CA ASN A 245 20.14 23.34 26.46
C ASN A 245 20.95 24.43 27.17
N THR A 246 20.44 25.67 27.18
CA THR A 246 21.08 26.79 27.89
C THR A 246 20.64 26.93 29.34
N GLY A 247 19.72 26.11 29.81
CA GLY A 247 19.19 26.12 31.20
C GLY A 247 17.72 25.71 31.25
N ASP A 248 17.12 25.82 32.42
CA ASP A 248 15.75 25.31 32.68
C ASP A 248 14.64 26.12 31.98
N GLU A 249 14.93 27.32 31.47
CA GLU A 249 14.02 28.12 30.64
C GLU A 249 14.17 27.80 29.14
N SER A 250 14.84 26.70 28.80
CA SER A 250 15.12 26.30 27.45
C SER A 250 14.77 24.81 27.26
N GLY A 251 14.38 24.46 26.07
CA GLY A 251 13.98 23.11 25.75
C GLY A 251 13.85 22.90 24.25
N THR A 252 13.58 21.67 23.86
CA THR A 252 13.31 21.31 22.47
C THR A 252 12.28 20.20 22.39
N GLY A 253 11.53 20.13 21.31
CA GLY A 253 10.49 19.12 21.16
C GLY A 253 10.03 18.92 19.73
N VAL A 254 9.22 17.88 19.59
CA VAL A 254 8.52 17.55 18.37
C VAL A 254 7.05 17.37 18.69
N ALA A 255 6.17 18.00 17.95
CA ALA A 255 4.75 17.88 18.18
C ALA A 255 3.95 17.89 16.86
N PHE A 256 2.79 17.26 16.92
CA PHE A 256 1.78 17.26 15.88
C PHE A 256 0.62 18.15 16.27
N THR A 257 0.03 18.84 15.31
CA THR A 257 -1.14 19.69 15.56
C THR A 257 -2.38 18.87 15.92
N ARG A 258 -2.42 17.60 15.53
CA ARG A 258 -3.46 16.62 15.92
C ARG A 258 -2.81 15.29 16.27
N ASN A 259 -3.50 14.43 17.01
CA ASN A 259 -2.98 13.10 17.34
C ASN A 259 -2.81 12.27 16.06
N PRO A 260 -1.58 11.86 15.68
CA PRO A 260 -1.32 11.13 14.45
C PRO A 260 -1.83 9.69 14.45
N SER A 261 -2.16 9.14 15.62
CA SER A 261 -2.69 7.78 15.78
C SER A 261 -4.21 7.73 15.75
N THR A 262 -4.89 8.68 16.43
CA THR A 262 -6.35 8.69 16.59
C THR A 262 -7.07 9.72 15.74
N GLY A 263 -6.36 10.75 15.26
CA GLY A 263 -6.92 11.89 14.53
C GLY A 263 -7.54 12.98 15.40
N GLU A 264 -7.57 12.83 16.74
CA GLU A 264 -8.14 13.81 17.66
C GLU A 264 -7.49 15.17 17.51
N ASN A 265 -8.31 16.23 17.54
CA ASN A 265 -7.85 17.62 17.46
C ASN A 265 -7.28 18.06 18.82
N VAL A 266 -6.15 17.46 19.19
CA VAL A 266 -5.35 17.78 20.39
C VAL A 266 -3.88 17.81 20.01
N LEU A 267 -3.13 18.75 20.57
CA LEU A 267 -1.69 18.79 20.40
C LEU A 267 -1.07 17.50 20.95
N TYR A 268 -0.31 16.84 20.14
CA TYR A 268 0.32 15.56 20.47
C TYR A 268 1.82 15.60 20.21
N GLY A 269 2.63 15.33 21.22
CA GLY A 269 4.07 15.41 21.05
C GLY A 269 4.82 15.31 22.36
N GLU A 270 6.12 15.49 22.26
CA GLU A 270 7.06 15.34 23.36
C GLU A 270 8.10 16.45 23.33
N TYR A 271 8.60 16.82 24.51
CA TYR A 271 9.67 17.80 24.67
C TYR A 271 10.61 17.42 25.82
N LEU A 272 11.79 18.00 25.79
CA LEU A 272 12.78 17.91 26.84
C LEU A 272 13.24 19.31 27.25
N ILE A 273 13.24 19.57 28.54
CA ILE A 273 13.87 20.78 29.12
C ILE A 273 15.39 20.59 29.16
N ASN A 274 16.11 21.67 28.91
CA ASN A 274 17.56 21.72 28.93
C ASN A 274 18.16 20.61 28.06
N ALA A 275 17.74 20.55 26.79
CA ALA A 275 18.12 19.52 25.81
C ALA A 275 18.25 20.08 24.40
N GLN A 276 19.05 19.44 23.58
CA GLN A 276 19.08 19.66 22.13
C GLN A 276 18.19 18.65 21.36
N GLY A 277 17.86 18.94 20.09
CA GLY A 277 16.99 18.09 19.27
C GLY A 277 17.48 16.65 19.16
N GLU A 278 18.78 16.42 19.13
CA GLU A 278 19.38 15.09 19.12
C GLU A 278 19.04 14.27 20.37
N ASP A 279 18.95 14.91 21.52
CA ASP A 279 18.66 14.24 22.80
C ASP A 279 17.25 13.67 22.86
N VAL A 280 16.29 14.30 22.14
CA VAL A 280 14.89 13.81 21.99
C VAL A 280 14.85 12.55 21.14
N VAL A 281 15.61 12.54 20.04
CA VAL A 281 15.60 11.44 19.07
C VAL A 281 16.44 10.25 19.55
N ALA A 282 17.54 10.51 20.25
CA ALA A 282 18.46 9.48 20.72
C ALA A 282 17.93 8.62 21.88
N GLY A 283 16.83 9.03 22.53
CA GLY A 283 16.21 8.27 23.62
C GLY A 283 17.05 8.17 24.89
N ILE A 284 18.06 9.05 25.06
CA ILE A 284 18.96 9.05 26.22
C ILE A 284 18.23 9.52 27.49
N ARG A 285 17.24 10.38 27.33
CA ARG A 285 16.38 10.92 28.40
C ARG A 285 14.92 10.64 28.01
N THR A 286 14.07 10.37 29.00
CA THR A 286 12.64 10.20 28.77
C THR A 286 12.00 11.56 28.53
N PRO A 287 11.43 11.85 27.35
CA PRO A 287 10.76 13.11 27.07
C PRO A 287 9.43 13.19 27.82
N GLN A 288 8.97 14.43 27.99
CA GLN A 288 7.69 14.74 28.64
C GLN A 288 6.63 14.97 27.57
N PRO A 289 5.35 14.61 27.82
CA PRO A 289 4.24 14.95 26.93
C PRO A 289 4.11 16.47 26.75
N ILE A 290 3.84 16.92 25.52
CA ILE A 290 3.71 18.35 25.18
C ILE A 290 2.68 19.10 26.04
N ALA A 291 1.64 18.42 26.50
CA ALA A 291 0.61 19.01 27.37
C ALA A 291 1.19 19.51 28.71
N THR A 292 2.28 18.93 29.21
CA THR A 292 2.90 19.39 30.48
C THR A 292 3.64 20.72 30.33
N LEU A 293 3.97 21.14 29.09
CA LEU A 293 4.58 22.41 28.78
C LEU A 293 3.67 23.58 29.19
N GLU A 294 2.34 23.39 29.22
CA GLU A 294 1.38 24.40 29.69
C GLU A 294 1.62 24.78 31.14
N SER A 295 2.00 23.82 32.00
CA SER A 295 2.29 24.09 33.40
C SER A 295 3.71 24.58 33.67
N GLU A 296 4.68 24.19 32.84
CA GLU A 296 6.09 24.51 33.01
C GLU A 296 6.49 25.85 32.37
N MET A 297 5.97 26.14 31.18
CA MET A 297 6.23 27.35 30.39
C MET A 297 4.93 27.85 29.74
N PRO A 298 3.97 28.40 30.50
CA PRO A 298 2.62 28.74 29.99
C PRO A 298 2.61 29.71 28.81
N GLU A 299 3.46 30.74 28.83
CA GLU A 299 3.55 31.72 27.74
C GLU A 299 4.07 31.10 26.45
N VAL A 300 5.06 30.19 26.55
CA VAL A 300 5.62 29.45 25.42
C VAL A 300 4.57 28.50 24.87
N PHE A 301 3.87 27.77 25.74
CA PHE A 301 2.80 26.84 25.29
C PHE A 301 1.69 27.57 24.55
N GLN A 302 1.26 28.73 25.04
CA GLN A 302 0.26 29.52 24.33
C GLN A 302 0.74 29.97 22.96
N GLN A 303 1.97 30.50 22.84
CA GLN A 303 2.56 30.87 21.55
C GLN A 303 2.68 29.69 20.62
N PHE A 304 3.04 28.53 21.15
CA PHE A 304 3.15 27.29 20.38
C PHE A 304 1.78 26.80 19.86
N ALA A 305 0.76 26.83 20.71
CA ALA A 305 -0.61 26.46 20.31
C ALA A 305 -1.17 27.41 19.23
N GLU A 306 -0.96 28.72 19.36
CA GLU A 306 -1.32 29.71 18.33
C GLU A 306 -0.56 29.46 17.02
N THR A 307 0.71 29.11 17.08
CA THR A 307 1.53 28.75 15.92
C THR A 307 1.03 27.48 15.25
N CYS A 308 0.68 26.46 16.03
CA CYS A 308 0.12 25.20 15.51
C CYS A 308 -1.19 25.45 14.76
N HIS A 309 -2.07 26.25 15.35
CA HIS A 309 -3.34 26.64 14.73
C HIS A 309 -3.12 27.41 13.41
N LEU A 310 -2.21 28.40 13.41
CA LEU A 310 -1.87 29.16 12.22
C LEU A 310 -1.32 28.26 11.11
N LEU A 311 -0.43 27.33 11.45
CA LEU A 311 0.17 26.38 10.49
C LEU A 311 -0.89 25.46 9.89
N GLU A 312 -1.79 24.92 10.72
CA GLU A 312 -2.87 24.04 10.26
C GLU A 312 -3.84 24.77 9.32
N GLN A 313 -4.20 26.02 9.66
CA GLN A 313 -5.03 26.87 8.80
C GLN A 313 -4.33 27.22 7.48
N HIS A 314 -3.04 27.56 7.54
CA HIS A 314 -2.27 27.95 6.36
C HIS A 314 -2.04 26.78 5.39
N TYR A 315 -1.58 25.63 5.89
CA TYR A 315 -1.33 24.44 5.09
C TYR A 315 -2.59 23.61 4.83
N GLN A 316 -3.66 23.95 5.51
CA GLN A 316 -4.96 23.26 5.48
C GLN A 316 -4.84 21.76 5.79
N ASP A 317 -3.82 21.34 6.52
CA ASP A 317 -3.55 19.95 6.91
C ASP A 317 -2.81 19.88 8.23
N MET A 318 -2.92 18.73 8.95
CA MET A 318 -2.16 18.53 10.17
C MET A 318 -0.67 18.63 9.94
N GLN A 319 0.03 19.25 10.86
CA GLN A 319 1.46 19.48 10.77
C GLN A 319 2.24 18.71 11.84
N ASP A 320 3.44 18.28 11.46
CA ASP A 320 4.51 17.77 12.30
C ASP A 320 5.55 18.90 12.44
N ILE A 321 5.83 19.33 13.65
CA ILE A 321 6.56 20.56 13.96
C ILE A 321 7.73 20.23 14.88
N GLU A 322 8.92 20.65 14.46
CA GLU A 322 10.11 20.66 15.30
C GLU A 322 10.30 22.07 15.86
N PHE A 323 10.44 22.20 17.17
CA PHE A 323 10.58 23.49 17.82
C PHE A 323 11.69 23.49 18.89
N THR A 324 12.22 24.65 19.18
CA THR A 324 13.17 24.90 20.28
C THR A 324 12.77 26.16 21.04
N VAL A 325 12.90 26.09 22.35
CA VAL A 325 12.75 27.24 23.26
C VAL A 325 14.13 27.62 23.78
N GLU A 326 14.56 28.83 23.51
CA GLU A 326 15.80 29.36 24.02
C GLU A 326 15.50 30.52 24.99
N ARG A 327 15.76 30.35 26.29
CA ARG A 327 15.53 31.33 27.32
C ARG A 327 14.12 31.94 27.26
N GLY A 328 13.11 31.06 27.24
CA GLY A 328 11.70 31.43 27.17
C GLY A 328 11.20 31.95 25.83
N LYS A 329 12.03 31.96 24.79
CA LYS A 329 11.64 32.38 23.44
C LYS A 329 11.47 31.18 22.52
N LEU A 330 10.29 31.06 21.91
CA LEU A 330 9.94 30.01 20.99
C LEU A 330 10.57 30.22 19.60
N PHE A 331 11.06 29.15 19.00
CA PHE A 331 11.52 29.09 17.62
C PHE A 331 10.98 27.84 16.93
N ILE A 332 10.51 27.98 15.68
CA ILE A 332 10.06 26.88 14.84
C ILE A 332 11.20 26.51 13.88
N LEU A 333 11.67 25.27 14.00
CA LEU A 333 12.82 24.80 13.22
C LEU A 333 12.43 24.17 11.89
N GLN A 334 11.29 23.47 11.89
CA GLN A 334 10.78 22.75 10.72
C GLN A 334 9.29 22.49 10.89
N THR A 335 8.56 22.52 9.77
CA THR A 335 7.22 21.95 9.67
C THR A 335 7.12 21.04 8.46
N ARG A 336 6.25 20.05 8.54
CA ARG A 336 5.90 19.16 7.43
C ARG A 336 4.50 18.58 7.64
N THR A 337 3.87 18.10 6.58
CA THR A 337 2.63 17.35 6.70
C THR A 337 2.84 16.14 7.60
N GLY A 338 2.03 16.01 8.64
CA GLY A 338 2.14 14.95 9.64
C GLY A 338 1.83 13.58 9.04
N LYS A 339 2.74 12.61 9.23
CA LYS A 339 2.46 11.20 8.96
C LYS A 339 1.45 10.71 9.99
N ARG A 340 0.50 9.89 9.53
CA ARG A 340 -0.64 9.48 10.36
C ARG A 340 -1.14 8.10 9.97
N THR A 341 -1.85 7.45 10.88
CA THR A 341 -2.53 6.18 10.61
C THR A 341 -3.69 6.37 9.64
N ALA A 342 -4.17 5.28 9.04
CA ALA A 342 -5.35 5.30 8.18
C ALA A 342 -6.60 5.85 8.91
N GLN A 343 -6.81 5.45 10.16
CA GLN A 343 -7.91 5.93 11.00
C GLN A 343 -7.82 7.44 11.23
N ALA A 344 -6.64 7.92 11.62
CA ALA A 344 -6.41 9.35 11.82
C ALA A 344 -6.58 10.14 10.52
N ALA A 345 -6.14 9.61 9.37
CA ALA A 345 -6.29 10.28 8.08
C ALA A 345 -7.76 10.54 7.73
N ILE A 346 -8.63 9.55 7.95
CA ILE A 346 -10.07 9.69 7.69
C ILE A 346 -10.71 10.69 8.66
N ARG A 347 -10.46 10.53 9.97
CA ARG A 347 -11.03 11.41 10.99
C ARG A 347 -10.61 12.86 10.77
N ILE A 348 -9.32 13.11 10.54
CA ILE A 348 -8.81 14.46 10.27
C ILE A 348 -9.44 15.05 9.02
N ALA A 349 -9.57 14.27 7.93
CA ALA A 349 -10.17 14.76 6.70
C ALA A 349 -11.64 15.17 6.91
N VAL A 350 -12.41 14.40 7.67
CA VAL A 350 -13.81 14.68 7.98
C VAL A 350 -13.93 15.89 8.91
N GLU A 351 -13.22 15.88 10.04
CA GLU A 351 -13.27 16.99 11.02
C GLU A 351 -12.84 18.32 10.39
N MET A 352 -11.81 18.35 9.53
CA MET A 352 -11.39 19.57 8.83
C MET A 352 -12.45 20.13 7.86
N VAL A 353 -13.29 19.26 7.28
CA VAL A 353 -14.45 19.74 6.49
C VAL A 353 -15.51 20.34 7.41
N GLU A 354 -15.81 19.72 8.54
CA GLU A 354 -16.77 20.22 9.53
C GLU A 354 -16.30 21.55 10.15
N GLU A 355 -15.01 21.70 10.38
CA GLU A 355 -14.36 22.94 10.84
C GLU A 355 -14.29 24.03 9.75
N GLY A 356 -14.59 23.71 8.49
CA GLY A 356 -14.55 24.63 7.36
C GLY A 356 -13.14 24.99 6.88
N ILE A 357 -12.13 24.19 7.25
CA ILE A 357 -10.72 24.38 6.84
C ILE A 357 -10.51 23.91 5.39
N ILE A 358 -11.15 22.80 5.01
CA ILE A 358 -11.11 22.24 3.67
C ILE A 358 -12.51 21.91 3.15
N ASP A 359 -12.63 21.71 1.85
CA ASP A 359 -13.86 21.21 1.24
C ASP A 359 -13.87 19.68 1.14
N LYS A 360 -15.04 19.09 0.87
CA LYS A 360 -15.23 17.64 0.68
C LYS A 360 -14.30 17.06 -0.40
N LYS A 361 -14.07 17.80 -1.49
CA LYS A 361 -13.22 17.33 -2.59
C LYS A 361 -11.77 17.19 -2.16
N THR A 362 -11.28 18.17 -1.42
CA THR A 362 -9.94 18.15 -0.82
C THR A 362 -9.80 17.01 0.18
N ALA A 363 -10.80 16.79 1.05
CA ALA A 363 -10.83 15.68 1.98
C ALA A 363 -10.72 14.32 1.27
N LEU A 364 -11.53 14.10 0.23
CA LEU A 364 -11.50 12.88 -0.58
C LEU A 364 -10.13 12.65 -1.24
N LEU A 365 -9.49 13.69 -1.75
CA LEU A 365 -8.18 13.58 -2.42
C LEU A 365 -7.03 13.27 -1.46
N ARG A 366 -7.16 13.59 -0.16
CA ARG A 366 -6.11 13.40 0.86
C ARG A 366 -6.00 12.01 1.39
N VAL A 367 -7.11 11.28 1.44
CA VAL A 367 -7.12 9.90 1.96
C VAL A 367 -6.66 8.96 0.85
N ASP A 368 -5.60 8.20 1.12
CA ASP A 368 -5.17 7.18 0.16
C ASP A 368 -6.15 5.99 0.19
N PRO A 369 -6.74 5.61 -0.95
CA PRO A 369 -7.65 4.48 -1.02
C PRO A 369 -7.07 3.17 -0.47
N GLU A 370 -5.78 2.89 -0.65
CA GLU A 370 -5.15 1.68 -0.12
C GLU A 370 -5.13 1.63 1.42
N GLN A 371 -5.13 2.78 2.09
CA GLN A 371 -5.24 2.83 3.55
C GLN A 371 -6.58 2.31 4.06
N LEU A 372 -7.67 2.41 3.27
CA LEU A 372 -8.98 1.91 3.67
C LEU A 372 -8.97 0.40 3.88
N ASN A 373 -8.19 -0.35 3.09
CA ASN A 373 -8.06 -1.80 3.26
C ASN A 373 -7.60 -2.19 4.67
N GLN A 374 -6.69 -1.39 5.26
CA GLN A 374 -6.17 -1.67 6.59
C GLN A 374 -7.26 -1.60 7.68
N LEU A 375 -8.30 -0.82 7.46
CA LEU A 375 -9.39 -0.62 8.42
C LEU A 375 -10.50 -1.67 8.31
N LEU A 376 -10.57 -2.39 7.21
CA LEU A 376 -11.59 -3.40 6.93
C LEU A 376 -11.21 -4.80 7.44
N HIS A 377 -9.98 -4.97 7.91
CA HIS A 377 -9.43 -6.24 8.36
C HIS A 377 -8.96 -6.18 9.81
N ARG A 378 -8.97 -7.32 10.48
CA ARG A 378 -8.32 -7.49 11.79
C ARG A 378 -6.87 -7.07 11.72
N ARG A 379 -6.38 -6.40 12.76
CA ARG A 379 -4.99 -5.95 12.89
C ARG A 379 -4.38 -6.49 14.16
N ILE A 380 -3.06 -6.65 14.15
CA ILE A 380 -2.30 -6.99 15.34
C ILE A 380 -2.25 -5.77 16.27
N ASP A 381 -2.39 -6.01 17.57
CA ASP A 381 -2.14 -4.98 18.58
C ASP A 381 -0.64 -4.71 18.67
N GLU A 382 -0.24 -3.53 18.21
CA GLU A 382 1.16 -3.11 18.14
C GLU A 382 1.83 -2.90 19.50
N SER A 383 1.05 -2.80 20.55
CA SER A 383 1.58 -2.64 21.91
C SER A 383 2.19 -3.92 22.49
N HIS A 384 1.93 -5.09 21.87
CA HIS A 384 2.43 -6.37 22.35
C HIS A 384 3.77 -6.77 21.71
N PRO A 385 4.66 -7.44 22.47
CA PRO A 385 5.92 -7.95 21.95
C PRO A 385 5.69 -8.94 20.80
N ARG A 386 6.50 -8.86 19.75
CA ARG A 386 6.38 -9.69 18.55
C ARG A 386 7.59 -10.62 18.40
N ASN A 387 7.35 -11.92 18.35
CA ASN A 387 8.39 -12.90 18.00
C ASN A 387 8.31 -13.24 16.51
N ARG A 388 8.90 -12.38 15.68
CA ARG A 388 8.86 -12.52 14.22
C ARG A 388 9.73 -13.68 13.77
N LEU A 389 9.16 -14.61 13.02
CA LEU A 389 9.82 -15.77 12.42
C LEU A 389 10.29 -15.47 11.00
N ALA A 390 9.42 -14.95 10.15
CA ALA A 390 9.69 -14.72 8.74
C ALA A 390 8.81 -13.59 8.16
N LYS A 391 9.12 -13.24 6.91
CA LYS A 391 8.32 -12.34 6.11
C LYS A 391 8.17 -12.90 4.69
N GLY A 392 6.91 -12.96 4.21
CA GLY A 392 6.56 -13.30 2.82
C GLY A 392 5.87 -12.12 2.12
N LEU A 393 5.25 -12.40 0.99
CA LEU A 393 4.47 -11.39 0.23
C LEU A 393 3.11 -11.16 0.91
N PRO A 394 2.71 -9.90 1.15
CA PRO A 394 1.43 -9.55 1.78
C PRO A 394 0.26 -9.73 0.78
N ALA A 395 -0.18 -10.96 0.60
CA ALA A 395 -1.08 -11.36 -0.48
C ALA A 395 -2.55 -10.98 -0.23
N SER A 396 -3.00 -11.04 1.03
CA SER A 396 -4.33 -10.56 1.44
C SER A 396 -4.23 -9.95 2.83
N PRO A 397 -4.73 -8.71 3.02
CA PRO A 397 -4.60 -8.00 4.30
C PRO A 397 -5.41 -8.68 5.41
N GLY A 398 -5.07 -8.32 6.65
CA GLY A 398 -5.68 -8.83 7.87
C GLY A 398 -4.69 -9.59 8.73
N ALA A 399 -5.04 -9.77 10.01
CA ALA A 399 -4.27 -10.55 10.95
C ALA A 399 -5.08 -11.76 11.43
N ALA A 400 -4.42 -12.87 11.62
CA ALA A 400 -5.04 -14.09 12.10
C ALA A 400 -4.10 -14.88 12.98
N THR A 401 -4.67 -15.54 14.02
CA THR A 401 -3.97 -16.48 14.90
C THR A 401 -4.65 -17.83 14.83
N GLY A 402 -3.85 -18.89 14.75
CA GLY A 402 -4.37 -20.26 14.76
C GLY A 402 -3.29 -21.31 14.87
N ALA A 403 -3.73 -22.54 15.07
CA ALA A 403 -2.86 -23.71 15.05
C ALA A 403 -2.45 -24.05 13.62
N VAL A 404 -1.19 -24.37 13.40
CA VAL A 404 -0.66 -24.74 12.09
C VAL A 404 -1.22 -26.09 11.65
N VAL A 405 -1.78 -26.14 10.45
CA VAL A 405 -2.20 -27.37 9.77
C VAL A 405 -1.63 -27.39 8.35
N PHE A 406 -1.30 -28.58 7.85
CA PHE A 406 -0.62 -28.77 6.57
C PHE A 406 -1.48 -29.43 5.50
N ASP A 407 -2.71 -29.77 5.85
CA ASP A 407 -3.64 -30.50 5.00
C ASP A 407 -4.98 -29.77 4.96
N ALA A 408 -5.58 -29.69 3.76
CA ALA A 408 -6.82 -28.93 3.55
C ALA A 408 -8.04 -29.62 4.17
N ASP A 409 -8.15 -30.95 4.09
CA ASP A 409 -9.23 -31.73 4.70
C ASP A 409 -9.18 -31.63 6.22
N GLU A 410 -7.96 -31.67 6.80
CA GLU A 410 -7.75 -31.49 8.23
C GLU A 410 -8.11 -30.05 8.67
N ALA A 411 -7.78 -29.05 7.86
CA ALA A 411 -8.14 -27.66 8.12
C ALA A 411 -9.67 -27.49 8.12
N GLU A 412 -10.37 -28.12 7.17
CA GLU A 412 -11.83 -28.11 7.12
C GLU A 412 -12.42 -28.76 8.36
N GLN A 413 -12.00 -29.98 8.71
CA GLN A 413 -12.49 -30.70 9.86
C GLN A 413 -12.31 -29.89 11.15
N LEU A 414 -11.11 -29.40 11.39
CA LEU A 414 -10.80 -28.64 12.61
C LEU A 414 -11.51 -27.28 12.64
N GLY A 415 -11.62 -26.61 11.49
CA GLY A 415 -12.34 -25.35 11.36
C GLY A 415 -13.84 -25.51 11.62
N ASN A 416 -14.46 -26.55 11.09
CA ASN A 416 -15.87 -26.89 11.33
C ASN A 416 -16.13 -27.30 12.80
N ASP A 417 -15.13 -27.85 13.48
CA ASP A 417 -15.16 -28.13 14.94
C ASP A 417 -14.97 -26.85 15.79
N GLY A 418 -14.88 -25.67 15.15
CA GLY A 418 -14.70 -24.36 15.80
C GLY A 418 -13.27 -24.05 16.27
N LYS A 419 -12.27 -24.82 15.84
CA LYS A 419 -10.86 -24.53 16.15
C LYS A 419 -10.31 -23.50 15.19
N ARG A 420 -9.48 -22.59 15.70
CA ARG A 420 -8.75 -21.61 14.87
C ARG A 420 -7.51 -22.27 14.29
N VAL A 421 -7.49 -22.45 12.98
CA VAL A 421 -6.36 -23.05 12.26
C VAL A 421 -5.81 -22.12 11.17
N ILE A 422 -4.51 -22.24 10.89
CA ILE A 422 -3.83 -21.59 9.76
C ILE A 422 -3.32 -22.68 8.84
N LEU A 423 -3.79 -22.64 7.59
CA LEU A 423 -3.38 -23.59 6.56
C LEU A 423 -2.01 -23.18 6.01
N VAL A 424 -1.02 -24.08 6.13
CA VAL A 424 0.35 -23.86 5.67
C VAL A 424 0.69 -24.87 4.58
N ARG A 425 0.89 -24.39 3.35
CA ARG A 425 1.14 -25.24 2.18
C ARG A 425 2.38 -24.78 1.42
N PRO A 426 3.03 -25.65 0.63
CA PRO A 426 4.00 -25.19 -0.37
C PRO A 426 3.36 -24.21 -1.36
N GLU A 427 2.21 -24.55 -1.89
CA GLU A 427 1.30 -23.82 -2.76
C GLU A 427 -0.11 -24.37 -2.57
N THR A 428 -1.14 -23.66 -3.00
CA THR A 428 -2.53 -24.16 -2.97
C THR A 428 -3.06 -24.35 -4.36
N THR A 429 -3.94 -25.33 -4.50
CA THR A 429 -4.67 -25.65 -5.71
C THR A 429 -6.18 -25.43 -5.51
N PRO A 430 -7.01 -25.45 -6.55
CA PRO A 430 -8.47 -25.37 -6.40
C PRO A 430 -9.04 -26.44 -5.46
N ASP A 431 -8.39 -27.58 -5.35
CA ASP A 431 -8.82 -28.66 -4.43
C ASP A 431 -8.66 -28.29 -2.95
N ASP A 432 -7.76 -27.35 -2.61
CA ASP A 432 -7.56 -26.89 -1.24
C ASP A 432 -8.62 -25.85 -0.76
N ILE A 433 -9.61 -25.47 -1.60
CA ILE A 433 -10.53 -24.37 -1.35
C ILE A 433 -11.35 -24.56 -0.05
N HIS A 434 -11.80 -25.78 0.22
CA HIS A 434 -12.55 -26.12 1.45
C HIS A 434 -11.72 -25.87 2.72
N GLY A 435 -10.43 -26.22 2.69
CA GLY A 435 -9.49 -25.94 3.77
C GLY A 435 -9.22 -24.44 3.93
N ILE A 436 -9.12 -23.69 2.83
CA ILE A 436 -8.99 -22.23 2.85
C ILE A 436 -10.23 -21.58 3.47
N ILE A 437 -11.43 -22.07 3.12
CA ILE A 437 -12.71 -21.59 3.67
C ILE A 437 -12.77 -21.78 5.19
N ALA A 438 -12.37 -22.91 5.70
CA ALA A 438 -12.42 -23.22 7.13
C ALA A 438 -11.28 -22.60 7.94
N ALA A 439 -10.11 -22.38 7.34
CA ALA A 439 -8.97 -21.78 8.03
C ALA A 439 -9.17 -20.29 8.33
N GLN A 440 -8.51 -19.79 9.38
CA GLN A 440 -8.47 -18.35 9.70
C GLN A 440 -7.58 -17.57 8.71
N ALA A 441 -6.55 -18.24 8.18
CA ALA A 441 -5.59 -17.64 7.28
C ALA A 441 -4.82 -18.71 6.49
N VAL A 442 -4.13 -18.26 5.44
CA VAL A 442 -3.31 -19.14 4.59
C VAL A 442 -1.88 -18.62 4.48
N VAL A 443 -0.92 -19.53 4.55
CA VAL A 443 0.50 -19.23 4.32
C VAL A 443 1.07 -20.20 3.29
N THR A 444 1.71 -19.67 2.26
CA THR A 444 2.40 -20.52 1.28
C THR A 444 3.88 -20.16 1.17
N SER A 445 4.72 -21.19 0.94
CA SER A 445 6.15 -20.96 0.69
C SER A 445 6.43 -20.53 -0.75
N ARG A 446 5.52 -20.79 -1.67
CA ARG A 446 5.57 -20.43 -3.09
C ARG A 446 4.34 -19.60 -3.48
N GLY A 447 4.36 -19.04 -4.69
CA GLY A 447 3.27 -18.27 -5.25
C GLY A 447 3.41 -16.78 -5.03
N GLY A 448 2.79 -16.00 -5.91
CA GLY A 448 2.79 -14.53 -5.91
C GLY A 448 1.53 -13.93 -5.30
N MET A 449 1.42 -12.59 -5.41
CA MET A 449 0.27 -11.80 -4.96
C MET A 449 -1.05 -12.13 -5.66
N THR A 450 -0.99 -12.89 -6.74
CA THR A 450 -2.11 -13.25 -7.60
C THR A 450 -2.26 -14.77 -7.73
N SER A 451 -1.50 -15.55 -6.94
CA SER A 451 -1.65 -17.00 -6.84
C SER A 451 -3.04 -17.42 -6.38
N HIS A 452 -3.41 -18.67 -6.57
CA HIS A 452 -4.71 -19.20 -6.12
C HIS A 452 -4.98 -18.90 -4.65
N ALA A 453 -4.01 -19.16 -3.75
CA ALA A 453 -4.14 -18.81 -2.33
C ALA A 453 -4.45 -17.32 -2.11
N ALA A 454 -3.74 -16.44 -2.81
CA ALA A 454 -3.89 -14.99 -2.69
C ALA A 454 -5.27 -14.50 -3.14
N VAL A 455 -5.74 -15.00 -4.30
CA VAL A 455 -7.02 -14.59 -4.90
C VAL A 455 -8.19 -15.08 -4.06
N VAL A 456 -8.19 -16.35 -3.69
CA VAL A 456 -9.25 -16.95 -2.90
C VAL A 456 -9.32 -16.31 -1.50
N ALA A 457 -8.19 -16.20 -0.80
CA ALA A 457 -8.15 -15.59 0.52
C ALA A 457 -8.60 -14.12 0.49
N ARG A 458 -8.19 -13.37 -0.53
CA ARG A 458 -8.60 -11.98 -0.71
C ARG A 458 -10.10 -11.86 -1.01
N GLY A 459 -10.65 -12.73 -1.83
CA GLY A 459 -12.08 -12.81 -2.11
C GLY A 459 -12.89 -13.03 -0.84
N MET A 460 -12.39 -13.85 0.07
CA MET A 460 -13.03 -14.20 1.35
C MET A 460 -12.66 -13.25 2.52
N GLY A 461 -11.86 -12.22 2.29
CA GLY A 461 -11.41 -11.31 3.35
C GLY A 461 -10.51 -11.98 4.40
N LYS A 462 -9.84 -13.08 4.05
CA LYS A 462 -8.93 -13.81 4.95
C LYS A 462 -7.50 -13.35 4.78
N ALA A 463 -6.76 -13.29 5.86
CA ALA A 463 -5.34 -12.97 5.82
C ALA A 463 -4.56 -14.03 5.02
N CYS A 464 -3.65 -13.58 4.14
CA CYS A 464 -2.84 -14.48 3.33
C CYS A 464 -1.42 -13.94 3.15
N ILE A 465 -0.45 -14.84 3.33
CA ILE A 465 0.96 -14.59 3.04
C ILE A 465 1.41 -15.64 2.03
N CYS A 466 1.91 -15.19 0.87
CA CYS A 466 2.42 -16.05 -0.18
C CYS A 466 3.93 -15.90 -0.35
N GLY A 467 4.56 -16.85 -1.06
CA GLY A 467 5.96 -16.74 -1.46
C GLY A 467 6.96 -16.57 -0.31
N CYS A 468 6.66 -17.14 0.85
CA CYS A 468 7.58 -17.12 1.98
C CYS A 468 8.65 -18.21 1.83
N GLU A 469 9.63 -18.00 0.97
CA GLU A 469 10.69 -18.99 0.65
C GLU A 469 11.53 -19.42 1.86
N ALA A 470 11.52 -18.61 2.94
CA ALA A 470 12.17 -18.96 4.20
C ALA A 470 11.53 -20.17 4.88
N LEU A 471 10.26 -20.47 4.61
CA LEU A 471 9.56 -21.64 5.12
C LEU A 471 10.03 -22.89 4.38
N LYS A 472 10.72 -23.77 5.10
CA LYS A 472 11.06 -25.11 4.59
C LYS A 472 10.03 -26.10 5.15
N ILE A 473 8.98 -26.36 4.36
CA ILE A 473 7.85 -27.20 4.74
C ILE A 473 8.19 -28.67 4.51
N ASP A 474 7.94 -29.49 5.54
CA ASP A 474 8.02 -30.95 5.48
C ASP A 474 6.63 -31.55 5.77
N LEU A 475 5.91 -31.90 4.71
CA LEU A 475 4.54 -32.44 4.81
C LEU A 475 4.49 -33.83 5.47
N LYS A 476 5.59 -34.62 5.42
CA LYS A 476 5.64 -35.96 6.04
C LYS A 476 5.76 -35.88 7.55
N GLU A 477 6.67 -35.00 8.02
CA GLU A 477 6.84 -34.76 9.45
C GLU A 477 5.83 -33.74 10.00
N LYS A 478 4.95 -33.20 9.15
CA LYS A 478 3.96 -32.16 9.49
C LYS A 478 4.60 -31.02 10.29
N GLN A 479 5.64 -30.39 9.73
CA GLN A 479 6.37 -29.26 10.33
C GLN A 479 6.90 -28.33 9.25
N PHE A 480 7.24 -27.10 9.64
CA PHE A 480 8.09 -26.25 8.82
C PHE A 480 9.24 -25.69 9.66
N ARG A 481 10.32 -25.32 8.96
CA ARG A 481 11.53 -24.75 9.58
C ARG A 481 11.83 -23.37 9.01
N ILE A 482 12.21 -22.45 9.90
CA ILE A 482 12.71 -21.12 9.54
C ILE A 482 14.00 -20.90 10.32
N GLY A 483 15.15 -20.89 9.63
CA GLY A 483 16.44 -20.83 10.30
C GLY A 483 16.61 -21.97 11.27
N GLY A 484 16.79 -21.66 12.55
CA GLY A 484 16.91 -22.65 13.63
C GLY A 484 15.61 -23.03 14.34
N THR A 485 14.50 -22.38 14.01
CA THR A 485 13.19 -22.59 14.65
C THR A 485 12.40 -23.64 13.88
N VAL A 486 11.84 -24.62 14.61
CA VAL A 486 10.91 -25.65 14.08
C VAL A 486 9.52 -25.31 14.60
N VAL A 487 8.53 -25.31 13.72
CA VAL A 487 7.10 -25.13 14.02
C VAL A 487 6.39 -26.40 13.58
N ASN A 488 5.78 -27.09 14.52
CA ASN A 488 5.13 -28.36 14.28
C ASN A 488 3.63 -28.16 14.02
N HIS A 489 2.99 -29.19 13.52
CA HIS A 489 1.54 -29.26 13.47
C HIS A 489 0.93 -29.00 14.86
N GLY A 490 -0.07 -28.14 14.90
CA GLY A 490 -0.76 -27.74 16.13
C GLY A 490 -0.09 -26.59 16.90
N ASP A 491 1.16 -26.23 16.61
CA ASP A 491 1.78 -25.04 17.19
C ASP A 491 1.02 -23.78 16.74
N VAL A 492 0.90 -22.80 17.63
CA VAL A 492 0.16 -21.56 17.34
C VAL A 492 1.07 -20.54 16.69
N ILE A 493 0.63 -19.99 15.58
CA ILE A 493 1.26 -18.82 14.93
C ILE A 493 0.26 -17.69 14.76
N THR A 494 0.77 -16.49 14.66
CA THR A 494 0.03 -15.31 14.24
C THR A 494 0.61 -14.79 12.94
N ILE A 495 -0.22 -14.46 11.99
CA ILE A 495 0.20 -13.84 10.74
C ILE A 495 -0.43 -12.45 10.57
N ASP A 496 0.31 -11.58 9.92
CA ASP A 496 -0.16 -10.27 9.46
C ASP A 496 -0.06 -10.22 7.92
N GLY A 497 -1.18 -10.44 7.27
CA GLY A 497 -1.27 -10.43 5.82
C GLY A 497 -1.10 -9.03 5.19
N ALA A 498 -1.17 -7.95 5.97
CA ALA A 498 -0.90 -6.59 5.49
C ALA A 498 0.60 -6.29 5.41
N THR A 499 1.39 -6.80 6.34
CA THR A 499 2.85 -6.63 6.39
C THR A 499 3.62 -7.81 5.82
N GLY A 500 2.98 -8.97 5.70
CA GLY A 500 3.59 -10.25 5.31
C GLY A 500 4.36 -10.94 6.45
N GLU A 501 4.17 -10.54 7.69
CA GLU A 501 4.91 -11.07 8.85
C GLU A 501 4.26 -12.32 9.44
N ILE A 502 5.10 -13.31 9.76
CA ILE A 502 4.74 -14.54 10.45
C ILE A 502 5.41 -14.52 11.82
N MET A 503 4.64 -14.73 12.88
CA MET A 503 5.08 -14.64 14.26
C MET A 503 4.73 -15.92 15.03
N LEU A 504 5.56 -16.29 15.99
CA LEU A 504 5.32 -17.44 16.85
C LEU A 504 4.40 -17.05 18.03
N GLY A 505 3.41 -17.87 18.29
CA GLY A 505 2.46 -17.71 19.40
C GLY A 505 1.24 -16.87 19.06
N GLU A 506 0.38 -16.71 20.01
CA GLU A 506 -0.84 -15.89 19.93
C GLU A 506 -0.53 -14.43 20.27
N ILE A 507 -0.91 -13.52 19.37
CA ILE A 507 -0.80 -12.07 19.58
C ILE A 507 -2.22 -11.49 19.58
N PRO A 508 -2.57 -10.61 20.53
CA PRO A 508 -3.86 -9.94 20.55
C PRO A 508 -4.15 -9.17 19.27
N MET A 509 -5.43 -9.15 18.89
CA MET A 509 -5.90 -8.49 17.67
C MET A 509 -6.93 -7.44 17.98
N ILE A 510 -6.96 -6.42 17.12
CA ILE A 510 -7.96 -5.36 17.10
C ILE A 510 -8.95 -5.68 15.99
N GLU A 511 -10.24 -5.79 16.34
CA GLU A 511 -11.32 -6.01 15.37
C GLU A 511 -11.54 -4.75 14.52
N PRO A 512 -11.92 -4.91 13.23
CA PRO A 512 -12.22 -3.79 12.36
C PRO A 512 -13.46 -3.04 12.89
N GLN A 513 -13.32 -1.73 13.04
CA GLN A 513 -14.42 -0.85 13.39
C GLN A 513 -14.60 0.20 12.29
N LEU A 514 -15.76 0.18 11.65
CA LEU A 514 -16.15 1.21 10.68
C LEU A 514 -16.69 2.41 11.43
N SER A 515 -15.88 3.45 11.58
CA SER A 515 -16.28 4.68 12.27
C SER A 515 -17.33 5.46 11.48
N GLU A 516 -18.02 6.38 12.17
CA GLU A 516 -18.98 7.30 11.52
C GLU A 516 -18.30 8.15 10.45
N GLU A 517 -17.08 8.60 10.70
CA GLU A 517 -16.26 9.38 9.75
C GLU A 517 -15.92 8.57 8.50
N PHE A 518 -15.65 7.28 8.65
CA PHE A 518 -15.43 6.37 7.51
C PHE A 518 -16.68 6.29 6.61
N GLN A 519 -17.85 6.12 7.21
CA GLN A 519 -19.11 6.06 6.47
C GLN A 519 -19.44 7.40 5.79
N LEU A 520 -19.19 8.51 6.48
CA LEU A 520 -19.40 9.85 5.96
C LEU A 520 -18.47 10.16 4.78
N LEU A 521 -17.19 9.80 4.88
CA LEU A 521 -16.22 9.94 3.79
C LEU A 521 -16.67 9.17 2.53
N LEU A 522 -17.14 7.93 2.71
CA LEU A 522 -17.64 7.12 1.59
C LEU A 522 -18.96 7.66 1.02
N ALA A 523 -19.82 8.26 1.83
CA ALA A 523 -21.01 8.95 1.32
C ALA A 523 -20.63 10.13 0.42
N TRP A 524 -19.64 10.94 0.82
CA TRP A 524 -19.10 12.01 -0.03
C TRP A 524 -18.44 11.46 -1.31
N ALA A 525 -17.79 10.31 -1.23
CA ALA A 525 -17.22 9.66 -2.40
C ALA A 525 -18.33 9.25 -3.40
N ASP A 526 -19.45 8.72 -2.91
CA ASP A 526 -20.59 8.38 -3.76
C ASP A 526 -21.27 9.61 -4.40
N GLU A 527 -21.32 10.74 -3.71
CA GLU A 527 -21.79 12.02 -4.26
C GLU A 527 -20.89 12.52 -5.41
N ALA A 528 -19.58 12.27 -5.31
CA ALA A 528 -18.58 12.81 -6.24
C ALA A 528 -18.32 11.91 -7.46
N ARG A 529 -18.38 10.59 -7.30
CA ARG A 529 -18.02 9.63 -8.36
C ARG A 529 -19.07 9.57 -9.47
N LYS A 530 -18.60 9.41 -10.71
CA LYS A 530 -19.41 9.09 -11.89
C LYS A 530 -19.39 7.60 -12.22
N LEU A 531 -18.23 6.96 -11.98
CA LEU A 531 -18.03 5.55 -12.24
C LEU A 531 -18.78 4.70 -11.20
N GLY A 532 -19.60 3.75 -11.65
CA GLY A 532 -20.25 2.78 -10.78
C GLY A 532 -19.25 1.82 -10.13
N VAL A 533 -19.57 1.35 -8.93
CA VAL A 533 -18.78 0.33 -8.24
C VAL A 533 -19.66 -0.85 -7.90
N ARG A 534 -19.32 -2.03 -8.42
CA ARG A 534 -19.97 -3.30 -8.18
C ARG A 534 -19.00 -4.26 -7.48
N ALA A 535 -19.51 -5.39 -7.02
CA ALA A 535 -18.68 -6.43 -6.43
C ALA A 535 -18.70 -7.74 -7.22
N ASN A 536 -17.64 -8.52 -7.05
CA ASN A 536 -17.59 -9.93 -7.46
C ASN A 536 -18.06 -10.77 -6.27
N ALA A 537 -19.14 -11.51 -6.39
CA ALA A 537 -19.69 -12.32 -5.32
C ALA A 537 -20.35 -13.58 -5.90
N ASP A 538 -19.99 -14.74 -5.36
CA ASP A 538 -20.35 -16.04 -5.92
C ASP A 538 -21.36 -16.81 -5.02
N ASN A 539 -21.66 -16.25 -3.85
CA ASN A 539 -22.62 -16.79 -2.85
C ASN A 539 -23.41 -15.67 -2.17
N PRO A 540 -24.49 -16.00 -1.45
CA PRO A 540 -25.32 -14.99 -0.77
C PRO A 540 -24.60 -14.20 0.31
N GLU A 541 -23.67 -14.82 1.04
CA GLU A 541 -22.89 -14.19 2.11
C GLU A 541 -21.99 -13.10 1.57
N ASP A 542 -21.26 -13.37 0.49
CA ASP A 542 -20.41 -12.38 -0.19
C ASP A 542 -21.25 -11.26 -0.82
N ALA A 543 -22.42 -11.59 -1.38
CA ALA A 543 -23.34 -10.61 -1.93
C ALA A 543 -23.89 -9.68 -0.83
N GLN A 544 -24.23 -10.22 0.33
CA GLN A 544 -24.66 -9.45 1.50
C GLN A 544 -23.54 -8.52 1.97
N LYS A 545 -22.32 -9.02 2.04
CA LYS A 545 -21.14 -8.24 2.42
C LYS A 545 -20.86 -7.10 1.43
N ALA A 546 -20.99 -7.39 0.15
CA ALA A 546 -20.87 -6.39 -0.91
C ALA A 546 -21.91 -5.28 -0.76
N PHE A 547 -23.15 -5.63 -0.48
CA PHE A 547 -24.23 -4.68 -0.22
C PHE A 547 -23.92 -3.79 0.99
N GLU A 548 -23.48 -4.38 2.11
CA GLU A 548 -23.09 -3.65 3.32
C GLU A 548 -21.95 -2.65 3.07
N PHE A 549 -21.01 -2.98 2.19
CA PHE A 549 -19.92 -2.08 1.80
C PHE A 549 -20.32 -1.06 0.72
N GLY A 550 -21.59 -1.06 0.29
CA GLY A 550 -22.17 -0.07 -0.62
C GLY A 550 -21.92 -0.36 -2.09
N ALA A 551 -21.77 -1.63 -2.47
CA ALA A 551 -21.73 -2.02 -3.88
C ALA A 551 -23.06 -1.71 -4.58
N GLY A 552 -23.01 -1.09 -5.75
CA GLY A 552 -24.16 -0.78 -6.58
C GLY A 552 -24.64 -1.95 -7.46
N GLY A 553 -24.26 -3.18 -7.13
CA GLY A 553 -24.59 -4.42 -7.82
C GLY A 553 -23.51 -5.47 -7.74
N ILE A 554 -23.78 -6.64 -8.30
CA ILE A 554 -22.79 -7.68 -8.59
C ILE A 554 -22.37 -7.57 -10.05
N GLY A 555 -21.07 -7.37 -10.29
CA GLY A 555 -20.52 -7.28 -11.65
C GLY A 555 -19.97 -8.61 -12.17
N LEU A 556 -19.76 -9.58 -11.28
CA LEU A 556 -19.40 -10.95 -11.61
C LEU A 556 -19.87 -11.91 -10.51
N CYS A 557 -20.72 -12.85 -10.90
CA CYS A 557 -21.02 -14.06 -10.15
C CYS A 557 -20.54 -15.26 -10.99
N ARG A 558 -19.59 -16.02 -10.45
CA ARG A 558 -18.99 -17.18 -11.10
C ARG A 558 -19.73 -18.45 -10.70
N THR A 559 -20.41 -19.06 -11.65
CA THR A 559 -21.25 -20.25 -11.38
C THR A 559 -20.45 -21.51 -11.10
N GLU A 560 -19.20 -21.59 -11.52
CA GLU A 560 -18.28 -22.69 -11.21
C GLU A 560 -18.02 -22.85 -9.71
N HIS A 561 -17.95 -21.77 -8.94
CA HIS A 561 -17.73 -21.85 -7.49
C HIS A 561 -18.93 -22.50 -6.77
N MET A 562 -20.12 -22.39 -7.35
CA MET A 562 -21.31 -23.09 -6.83
C MET A 562 -21.21 -24.62 -7.01
N PHE A 563 -20.46 -25.08 -8.02
CA PHE A 563 -20.26 -26.52 -8.27
C PHE A 563 -19.19 -27.16 -7.39
N MET A 564 -18.33 -26.37 -6.74
CA MET A 564 -17.26 -26.86 -5.89
C MET A 564 -17.69 -27.21 -4.46
N ASP A 565 -18.95 -27.04 -4.11
CA ASP A 565 -19.49 -27.49 -2.82
C ASP A 565 -19.40 -29.01 -2.70
N ALA A 566 -18.90 -29.51 -1.56
CA ALA A 566 -18.65 -30.92 -1.32
C ALA A 566 -19.85 -31.85 -1.59
N LYS A 567 -21.08 -31.34 -1.39
CA LYS A 567 -22.32 -32.10 -1.67
C LYS A 567 -22.66 -32.15 -3.16
N ARG A 568 -22.17 -31.20 -3.92
CA ARG A 568 -22.46 -31.03 -5.36
C ARG A 568 -21.42 -31.68 -6.24
N VAL A 569 -20.15 -31.71 -5.84
CA VAL A 569 -19.05 -32.31 -6.61
C VAL A 569 -19.39 -33.72 -7.13
N PRO A 570 -19.95 -34.67 -6.35
CA PRO A 570 -20.32 -35.99 -6.89
C PRO A 570 -21.36 -35.93 -8.00
N ILE A 571 -22.29 -34.98 -7.95
CA ILE A 571 -23.32 -34.82 -8.99
C ILE A 571 -22.73 -34.17 -10.23
N VAL A 572 -21.85 -33.17 -10.07
CA VAL A 572 -21.11 -32.54 -11.15
C VAL A 572 -20.23 -33.58 -11.85
N GLN A 573 -19.56 -34.44 -11.12
CA GLN A 573 -18.78 -35.56 -11.70
C GLN A 573 -19.65 -36.52 -12.48
N LYS A 574 -20.86 -36.88 -11.99
CA LYS A 574 -21.83 -37.69 -12.76
C LYS A 574 -22.21 -37.01 -14.07
N MET A 575 -22.47 -35.71 -14.06
CA MET A 575 -22.76 -34.93 -15.26
C MET A 575 -21.60 -34.98 -16.27
N ILE A 576 -20.38 -34.84 -15.82
CA ILE A 576 -19.18 -34.83 -16.67
C ILE A 576 -18.88 -36.24 -17.25
N LEU A 577 -19.06 -37.26 -16.44
CA LEU A 577 -18.76 -38.65 -16.78
C LEU A 577 -19.89 -39.33 -17.57
N ALA A 578 -21.04 -38.68 -17.71
CA ALA A 578 -22.17 -39.20 -18.44
C ALA A 578 -21.80 -39.70 -19.85
N SER A 579 -22.29 -40.89 -20.20
CA SER A 579 -21.98 -41.53 -21.47
C SER A 579 -22.93 -41.10 -22.60
N ASN A 580 -24.06 -40.52 -22.25
CA ASN A 580 -25.09 -40.07 -23.17
C ASN A 580 -25.82 -38.83 -22.58
N LEU A 581 -26.68 -38.24 -23.41
CA LEU A 581 -27.44 -37.04 -23.06
C LEU A 581 -28.40 -37.28 -21.88
N GLU A 582 -29.12 -38.45 -21.88
CA GLU A 582 -30.11 -38.75 -20.83
C GLU A 582 -29.46 -38.83 -19.43
N GLU A 583 -28.32 -39.46 -19.31
CA GLU A 583 -27.57 -39.54 -18.06
C GLU A 583 -27.10 -38.14 -17.62
N ARG A 584 -26.70 -37.27 -18.55
CA ARG A 584 -26.24 -35.91 -18.25
C ARG A 584 -27.40 -35.04 -17.81
N GLU A 585 -28.53 -35.10 -18.51
CA GLU A 585 -29.76 -34.38 -18.15
C GLU A 585 -30.28 -34.81 -16.79
N ALA A 586 -30.20 -36.08 -16.42
CA ALA A 586 -30.55 -36.55 -15.09
C ALA A 586 -29.70 -35.92 -13.98
N ALA A 587 -28.40 -35.83 -14.18
CA ALA A 587 -27.48 -35.14 -13.25
C ALA A 587 -27.75 -33.63 -13.17
N LEU A 588 -27.98 -32.99 -14.32
CA LEU A 588 -28.33 -31.56 -14.40
C LEU A 588 -29.65 -31.25 -13.69
N ALA A 589 -30.63 -32.17 -13.75
CA ALA A 589 -31.92 -32.04 -13.04
C ALA A 589 -31.72 -32.07 -11.50
N GLU A 590 -30.69 -32.77 -11.00
CA GLU A 590 -30.33 -32.73 -9.55
C GLU A 590 -29.65 -31.41 -9.19
N LEU A 591 -28.84 -30.81 -10.07
CA LEU A 591 -28.11 -29.56 -9.83
C LEU A 591 -29.01 -28.33 -9.92
N LEU A 592 -30.02 -28.33 -10.78
CA LEU A 592 -30.87 -27.17 -11.05
C LEU A 592 -31.46 -26.53 -9.77
N PRO A 593 -32.14 -27.27 -8.88
CA PRO A 593 -32.74 -26.67 -7.68
C PRO A 593 -31.69 -26.16 -6.70
N MET A 594 -30.47 -26.69 -6.72
CA MET A 594 -29.39 -26.22 -5.87
C MET A 594 -28.86 -24.85 -6.34
N GLN A 595 -28.60 -24.71 -7.64
CA GLN A 595 -28.19 -23.40 -8.20
C GLN A 595 -29.33 -22.37 -8.13
N GLN A 596 -30.57 -22.78 -8.32
CA GLN A 596 -31.73 -21.90 -8.16
C GLN A 596 -31.71 -21.28 -6.74
N GLY A 597 -31.46 -22.07 -5.70
CA GLY A 597 -31.38 -21.60 -4.32
C GLY A 597 -30.24 -20.58 -4.10
N ASP A 598 -29.08 -20.78 -4.71
CA ASP A 598 -27.98 -19.84 -4.65
C ASP A 598 -28.34 -18.50 -5.29
N PHE A 599 -28.93 -18.53 -6.49
CA PHE A 599 -29.36 -17.32 -7.19
C PHE A 599 -30.47 -16.58 -6.42
N GLU A 600 -31.43 -17.27 -5.82
CA GLU A 600 -32.43 -16.67 -4.95
C GLU A 600 -31.75 -15.88 -3.81
N GLY A 601 -30.79 -16.49 -3.12
CA GLY A 601 -30.07 -15.87 -2.02
C GLY A 601 -29.25 -14.64 -2.46
N ILE A 602 -28.57 -14.71 -3.60
CA ILE A 602 -27.80 -13.58 -4.15
C ILE A 602 -28.72 -12.42 -4.54
N PHE A 603 -29.82 -12.67 -5.24
CA PHE A 603 -30.79 -11.63 -5.60
C PHE A 603 -31.45 -11.00 -4.38
N GLU A 604 -31.83 -11.80 -3.36
CA GLU A 604 -32.39 -11.30 -2.10
C GLU A 604 -31.38 -10.39 -1.37
N ALA A 605 -30.10 -10.79 -1.30
CA ALA A 605 -29.06 -9.99 -0.68
C ALA A 605 -28.84 -8.63 -1.38
N MET A 606 -28.99 -8.59 -2.70
CA MET A 606 -28.77 -7.37 -3.50
C MET A 606 -29.97 -6.42 -3.60
N GLN A 607 -31.13 -6.79 -3.10
CA GLN A 607 -32.29 -5.89 -2.91
C GLN A 607 -32.66 -5.03 -4.14
N GLY A 608 -32.68 -5.63 -5.34
CA GLY A 608 -33.01 -4.94 -6.58
C GLY A 608 -31.88 -4.24 -7.31
N PHE A 609 -30.66 -4.33 -6.82
CA PHE A 609 -29.47 -3.97 -7.59
C PHE A 609 -29.16 -5.00 -8.67
N PRO A 610 -28.48 -4.60 -9.79
CA PRO A 610 -28.14 -5.51 -10.86
C PRO A 610 -27.19 -6.62 -10.42
N VAL A 611 -27.42 -7.84 -10.91
CA VAL A 611 -26.57 -9.02 -10.66
C VAL A 611 -26.17 -9.63 -11.98
N THR A 612 -24.88 -9.56 -12.30
CA THR A 612 -24.29 -10.13 -13.51
C THR A 612 -23.81 -11.54 -13.20
N ILE A 613 -24.44 -12.55 -13.82
CA ILE A 613 -24.16 -13.97 -13.63
C ILE A 613 -23.44 -14.52 -14.87
N ARG A 614 -22.20 -14.97 -14.70
CA ARG A 614 -21.43 -15.62 -15.74
C ARG A 614 -21.80 -17.11 -15.80
N LEU A 615 -22.20 -17.59 -16.98
CA LEU A 615 -22.41 -19.01 -17.18
C LEU A 615 -21.07 -19.76 -17.09
N LEU A 616 -21.13 -21.08 -16.91
CA LEU A 616 -19.99 -21.95 -16.62
C LEU A 616 -18.81 -21.70 -17.57
N ASP A 617 -17.66 -21.38 -17.01
CA ASP A 617 -16.47 -20.98 -17.76
C ASP A 617 -15.36 -22.04 -17.78
N PRO A 618 -14.91 -22.66 -16.66
CA PRO A 618 -13.74 -23.52 -16.67
C PRO A 618 -13.97 -24.84 -17.43
N PRO A 619 -12.89 -25.50 -17.89
CA PRO A 619 -12.95 -26.81 -18.48
C PRO A 619 -13.51 -27.86 -17.50
N LEU A 620 -14.21 -28.86 -18.02
CA LEU A 620 -14.89 -29.85 -17.17
C LEU A 620 -13.91 -30.70 -16.32
N HIS A 621 -12.69 -30.90 -16.76
CA HIS A 621 -11.73 -31.73 -16.03
C HIS A 621 -11.31 -31.09 -14.66
N GLU A 622 -11.47 -29.78 -14.48
CA GLU A 622 -11.18 -29.13 -13.20
C GLU A 622 -12.09 -29.58 -12.05
N PHE A 623 -13.25 -30.19 -12.34
CA PHE A 623 -14.14 -30.76 -11.34
C PHE A 623 -13.90 -32.26 -11.10
N LEU A 624 -12.92 -32.86 -11.77
CA LEU A 624 -12.58 -34.25 -11.62
C LEU A 624 -11.40 -34.43 -10.66
N PRO A 625 -11.24 -35.66 -10.10
CA PRO A 625 -10.10 -35.96 -9.25
C PRO A 625 -8.75 -35.74 -9.97
N ASP A 626 -7.70 -35.40 -9.19
CA ASP A 626 -6.36 -35.25 -9.72
C ASP A 626 -5.88 -36.54 -10.44
N LYS A 627 -5.34 -36.36 -11.61
CA LYS A 627 -4.89 -37.45 -12.49
C LYS A 627 -3.77 -38.28 -11.86
N GLU A 628 -2.83 -37.67 -11.16
CA GLU A 628 -1.68 -38.34 -10.56
C GLU A 628 -2.09 -39.09 -9.30
N GLU A 629 -2.94 -38.53 -8.49
CA GLU A 629 -3.50 -39.21 -7.30
C GLU A 629 -4.33 -40.40 -7.70
N LEU A 630 -5.24 -40.22 -8.66
CA LEU A 630 -6.04 -41.31 -9.21
C LEU A 630 -5.19 -42.42 -9.82
N LEU A 631 -4.09 -42.10 -10.50
CA LEU A 631 -3.14 -43.07 -11.03
C LEU A 631 -2.46 -43.86 -9.91
N VAL A 632 -2.10 -43.21 -8.82
CA VAL A 632 -1.51 -43.88 -7.64
C VAL A 632 -2.52 -44.83 -7.00
N GLU A 633 -3.79 -44.42 -6.86
CA GLU A 633 -4.86 -45.25 -6.31
C GLU A 633 -5.11 -46.49 -7.20
N VAL A 634 -5.26 -46.29 -8.51
CA VAL A 634 -5.40 -47.40 -9.47
C VAL A 634 -4.21 -48.36 -9.37
N THR A 635 -2.99 -47.83 -9.31
CA THR A 635 -1.78 -48.66 -9.20
C THR A 635 -1.76 -49.46 -7.89
N LYS A 636 -2.15 -48.84 -6.77
CA LYS A 636 -2.29 -49.53 -5.45
C LYS A 636 -3.31 -50.67 -5.53
N LEU A 637 -4.50 -50.43 -6.12
CA LEU A 637 -5.53 -51.42 -6.26
C LEU A 637 -5.12 -52.58 -7.22
N GLN A 638 -4.42 -52.25 -8.29
CA GLN A 638 -3.86 -53.30 -9.20
C GLN A 638 -2.90 -54.25 -8.51
N ILE A 639 -2.18 -53.75 -7.47
CA ILE A 639 -1.21 -54.56 -6.71
C ILE A 639 -1.89 -55.30 -5.55
N LEU A 640 -2.78 -54.62 -4.82
CA LEU A 640 -3.35 -55.11 -3.54
C LEU A 640 -4.61 -55.92 -3.74
N ASP A 641 -5.49 -55.57 -4.70
CA ASP A 641 -6.75 -56.22 -4.99
C ASP A 641 -7.12 -56.14 -6.50
N PRO A 642 -6.40 -56.93 -7.37
CA PRO A 642 -6.60 -56.88 -8.81
C PRO A 642 -8.00 -57.29 -9.28
N SER A 643 -8.82 -57.88 -8.40
CA SER A 643 -10.16 -58.37 -8.76
C SER A 643 -11.28 -57.46 -8.20
N SER A 644 -10.97 -56.31 -7.58
CA SER A 644 -11.99 -55.46 -6.99
C SER A 644 -12.81 -54.73 -8.07
N ALA A 645 -14.12 -54.58 -7.76
CA ALA A 645 -15.00 -53.74 -8.58
C ALA A 645 -14.55 -52.29 -8.60
N GLU A 646 -13.98 -51.82 -7.50
CA GLU A 646 -13.45 -50.49 -7.33
C GLU A 646 -12.30 -50.20 -8.31
N LEU A 647 -11.43 -51.19 -8.55
CA LEU A 647 -10.36 -51.05 -9.55
C LEU A 647 -10.93 -50.75 -10.94
N VAL A 648 -11.96 -51.49 -11.35
CA VAL A 648 -12.59 -51.31 -12.67
C VAL A 648 -13.20 -49.90 -12.78
N GLU A 649 -13.83 -49.42 -11.74
CA GLU A 649 -14.45 -48.10 -11.68
C GLU A 649 -13.38 -46.98 -11.76
N LYS A 650 -12.33 -47.08 -10.97
CA LYS A 650 -11.21 -46.12 -10.98
C LYS A 650 -10.39 -46.14 -12.27
N GLU A 651 -10.23 -47.29 -12.90
CA GLU A 651 -9.59 -47.38 -14.23
C GLU A 651 -10.42 -46.68 -15.32
N GLN A 652 -11.74 -46.84 -15.28
CA GLN A 652 -12.64 -46.13 -16.21
C GLN A 652 -12.61 -44.62 -15.95
N LEU A 653 -12.64 -44.19 -14.68
CA LEU A 653 -12.52 -42.80 -14.29
C LEU A 653 -11.18 -42.21 -14.76
N LEU A 654 -10.06 -42.87 -14.49
CA LEU A 654 -8.73 -42.44 -14.94
C LEU A 654 -8.64 -42.30 -16.46
N LYS A 655 -9.24 -43.24 -17.18
CA LYS A 655 -9.31 -43.18 -18.66
C LYS A 655 -10.09 -41.93 -19.11
N LYS A 656 -11.20 -41.61 -18.46
CA LYS A 656 -12.03 -40.43 -18.76
C LYS A 656 -11.32 -39.14 -18.44
N VAL A 657 -10.70 -39.06 -17.24
CA VAL A 657 -9.90 -37.89 -16.82
C VAL A 657 -8.80 -37.61 -17.84
N ARG A 658 -8.06 -38.67 -18.29
CA ARG A 658 -7.03 -38.54 -19.34
C ARG A 658 -7.57 -38.09 -20.71
N GLN A 659 -8.81 -38.40 -21.05
CA GLN A 659 -9.45 -37.93 -22.27
C GLN A 659 -9.86 -36.47 -22.25
N LEU A 660 -10.20 -35.95 -21.04
CA LEU A 660 -10.63 -34.60 -20.84
C LEU A 660 -9.46 -33.65 -20.49
N ASP A 661 -8.31 -34.25 -20.10
CA ASP A 661 -7.12 -33.48 -19.74
C ASP A 661 -6.58 -32.72 -20.97
N GLU A 662 -6.37 -31.43 -20.83
CA GLU A 662 -5.94 -30.56 -21.92
C GLU A 662 -4.51 -30.04 -21.68
N PHE A 663 -3.72 -29.94 -22.74
CA PHE A 663 -2.35 -29.39 -22.67
C PHE A 663 -2.33 -27.94 -22.26
N ASN A 664 -3.34 -27.18 -22.62
CA ASN A 664 -3.51 -25.79 -22.24
C ASN A 664 -5.00 -25.48 -21.97
N PRO A 665 -5.46 -25.69 -20.74
CA PRO A 665 -6.85 -25.50 -20.37
C PRO A 665 -7.40 -24.10 -20.68
N MET A 666 -6.55 -23.07 -20.58
CA MET A 666 -6.95 -21.69 -20.87
C MET A 666 -7.41 -21.47 -22.30
N LEU A 667 -6.82 -22.16 -23.26
CA LEU A 667 -7.10 -22.07 -24.70
C LEU A 667 -7.98 -23.21 -25.22
N GLY A 668 -8.48 -24.06 -24.32
CA GLY A 668 -9.15 -25.30 -24.64
C GLY A 668 -10.68 -25.24 -24.70
N HIS A 669 -11.30 -26.34 -24.29
CA HIS A 669 -12.75 -26.57 -24.33
C HIS A 669 -13.44 -26.07 -23.06
N ARG A 670 -13.63 -24.75 -23.01
CA ARG A 670 -14.23 -24.03 -21.87
C ARG A 670 -15.17 -22.92 -22.36
N GLY A 671 -15.89 -22.31 -21.44
CA GLY A 671 -16.76 -21.16 -21.67
C GLY A 671 -17.82 -21.42 -22.73
N CYS A 672 -18.07 -20.46 -23.61
CA CYS A 672 -19.08 -20.60 -24.67
C CYS A 672 -18.81 -21.79 -25.60
N ARG A 673 -17.53 -22.22 -25.76
CA ARG A 673 -17.19 -23.42 -26.55
C ARG A 673 -17.79 -24.68 -25.93
N LEU A 674 -17.79 -24.78 -24.61
CA LEU A 674 -18.46 -25.83 -23.86
C LEU A 674 -19.97 -25.75 -24.06
N GLY A 675 -20.56 -24.55 -23.94
CA GLY A 675 -21.98 -24.34 -24.18
C GLY A 675 -22.45 -24.65 -25.60
N MET A 676 -21.58 -24.45 -26.61
CA MET A 676 -21.87 -24.81 -28.00
C MET A 676 -21.91 -26.33 -28.20
N ILE A 677 -21.11 -27.13 -27.52
CA ILE A 677 -21.02 -28.59 -27.68
C ILE A 677 -21.97 -29.30 -26.70
N HIS A 678 -22.18 -28.74 -25.51
CA HIS A 678 -23.03 -29.27 -24.46
C HIS A 678 -24.05 -28.20 -24.01
N PRO A 679 -24.99 -27.82 -24.92
CA PRO A 679 -25.92 -26.69 -24.66
C PRO A 679 -26.83 -26.95 -23.46
N GLU A 680 -27.10 -28.20 -23.11
CA GLU A 680 -27.93 -28.62 -21.96
C GLU A 680 -27.38 -28.13 -20.62
N ILE A 681 -26.04 -27.89 -20.51
CA ILE A 681 -25.43 -27.36 -19.32
C ILE A 681 -25.84 -25.89 -19.13
N TYR A 682 -25.67 -25.07 -20.16
CA TYR A 682 -26.04 -23.66 -20.14
C TYR A 682 -27.57 -23.47 -20.05
N GLU A 683 -28.33 -24.32 -20.69
CA GLU A 683 -29.81 -24.33 -20.59
C GLU A 683 -30.26 -24.57 -19.13
N MET A 684 -29.65 -25.54 -18.44
CA MET A 684 -29.94 -25.80 -17.02
C MET A 684 -29.64 -24.60 -16.16
N GLN A 685 -28.46 -23.95 -16.35
CA GLN A 685 -28.07 -22.76 -15.58
C GLN A 685 -29.02 -21.58 -15.84
N ALA A 686 -29.37 -21.33 -17.10
CA ALA A 686 -30.36 -20.31 -17.48
C ALA A 686 -31.72 -20.56 -16.84
N LYS A 687 -32.21 -21.81 -16.88
CA LYS A 687 -33.45 -22.20 -16.20
C LYS A 687 -33.39 -21.97 -14.69
N ALA A 688 -32.28 -22.35 -14.03
CA ALA A 688 -32.11 -22.13 -12.60
C ALA A 688 -32.17 -20.63 -12.23
N ILE A 689 -31.52 -19.75 -13.03
CA ILE A 689 -31.59 -18.30 -12.88
C ILE A 689 -33.06 -17.82 -13.02
N PHE A 690 -33.74 -18.22 -14.09
CA PHE A 690 -35.10 -17.73 -14.37
C PHE A 690 -36.17 -18.28 -13.41
N TYR A 691 -36.03 -19.52 -12.91
CA TYR A 691 -36.86 -20.02 -11.81
C TYR A 691 -36.68 -19.23 -10.52
N ALA A 692 -35.42 -18.88 -10.18
CA ALA A 692 -35.12 -18.03 -9.04
C ALA A 692 -35.82 -16.66 -9.18
N ILE A 693 -35.70 -16.04 -10.36
CA ILE A 693 -36.34 -14.74 -10.66
C ILE A 693 -37.86 -14.85 -10.55
N ALA A 694 -38.47 -15.85 -11.19
CA ALA A 694 -39.92 -16.04 -11.16
C ALA A 694 -40.45 -16.18 -9.72
N LYS A 695 -39.73 -16.92 -8.87
CA LYS A 695 -40.06 -17.09 -7.46
C LYS A 695 -39.93 -15.79 -6.65
N LEU A 696 -38.92 -14.99 -6.94
CA LEU A 696 -38.69 -13.71 -6.24
C LEU A 696 -39.71 -12.64 -6.68
N VAL A 697 -40.03 -12.58 -7.97
CA VAL A 697 -41.09 -11.72 -8.50
C VAL A 697 -42.42 -12.09 -7.84
N ASP A 698 -42.67 -13.37 -7.59
CA ASP A 698 -43.87 -13.82 -6.89
C ASP A 698 -43.91 -13.36 -5.42
N LYS A 699 -42.76 -13.22 -4.79
CA LYS A 699 -42.60 -12.60 -3.46
C LYS A 699 -42.70 -11.04 -3.51
N GLY A 700 -42.83 -10.44 -4.68
CA GLY A 700 -42.88 -8.98 -4.87
C GLY A 700 -41.53 -8.27 -4.79
N LEU A 701 -40.42 -9.00 -4.97
CA LEU A 701 -39.09 -8.44 -4.98
C LEU A 701 -38.72 -7.98 -6.41
N GLU A 702 -38.07 -6.83 -6.50
CA GLU A 702 -37.44 -6.35 -7.74
C GLU A 702 -36.09 -7.08 -7.94
N VAL A 703 -35.89 -7.61 -9.15
CA VAL A 703 -34.64 -8.28 -9.55
C VAL A 703 -34.16 -7.74 -10.89
N LYS A 704 -32.85 -7.60 -11.04
CA LYS A 704 -32.22 -7.10 -12.29
C LYS A 704 -31.13 -8.06 -12.74
N PRO A 705 -31.51 -9.16 -13.37
CA PRO A 705 -30.54 -10.16 -13.81
C PRO A 705 -29.81 -9.72 -15.08
N GLU A 706 -28.52 -9.97 -15.11
CA GLU A 706 -27.65 -9.80 -16.28
C GLU A 706 -26.92 -11.12 -16.53
N ILE A 707 -27.23 -11.79 -17.63
CA ILE A 707 -26.62 -13.09 -17.99
C ILE A 707 -25.40 -12.82 -18.87
N MET A 708 -24.26 -13.32 -18.50
CA MET A 708 -22.99 -13.09 -19.16
C MET A 708 -22.42 -14.35 -19.78
N ILE A 709 -22.23 -14.34 -21.09
CA ILE A 709 -21.61 -15.45 -21.84
C ILE A 709 -20.09 -15.27 -21.82
N PRO A 710 -19.32 -16.24 -21.24
CA PRO A 710 -17.85 -16.15 -21.18
C PRO A 710 -17.18 -16.53 -22.49
N LEU A 711 -15.93 -16.09 -22.66
CA LEU A 711 -14.96 -16.53 -23.65
C LEU A 711 -15.41 -16.38 -25.12
N VAL A 712 -16.31 -15.47 -25.41
CA VAL A 712 -16.79 -15.23 -26.78
C VAL A 712 -15.65 -14.65 -27.64
N GLY A 713 -15.34 -15.31 -28.71
CA GLY A 713 -14.37 -14.87 -29.72
C GLY A 713 -14.98 -14.48 -31.06
N HIS A 714 -16.23 -14.89 -31.33
CA HIS A 714 -16.94 -14.62 -32.57
C HIS A 714 -18.42 -14.32 -32.31
N VAL A 715 -19.01 -13.37 -33.06
CA VAL A 715 -20.41 -12.98 -32.89
C VAL A 715 -21.41 -14.15 -32.97
N ASN A 716 -21.16 -15.15 -33.80
CA ASN A 716 -22.03 -16.32 -33.92
C ASN A 716 -22.07 -17.17 -32.64
N GLU A 717 -20.99 -17.25 -31.88
CA GLU A 717 -20.98 -17.92 -30.56
C GLU A 717 -21.95 -17.20 -29.61
N LEU A 718 -21.88 -15.88 -29.55
CA LEU A 718 -22.79 -15.10 -28.73
C LEU A 718 -24.23 -15.24 -29.18
N LYS A 719 -24.48 -15.19 -30.49
CA LYS A 719 -25.83 -15.31 -31.07
C LYS A 719 -26.50 -16.62 -30.69
N GLU A 720 -25.81 -17.76 -30.85
CA GLU A 720 -26.35 -19.07 -30.48
C GLU A 720 -26.60 -19.18 -28.97
N MET A 721 -25.66 -18.75 -28.14
CA MET A 721 -25.80 -18.79 -26.69
C MET A 721 -26.90 -17.81 -26.19
N ARG A 722 -27.01 -16.63 -26.83
CA ARG A 722 -28.10 -15.67 -26.56
C ARG A 722 -29.45 -16.28 -26.84
N GLN A 723 -29.61 -16.98 -27.99
CA GLN A 723 -30.87 -17.62 -28.35
C GLN A 723 -31.25 -18.72 -27.35
N LEU A 724 -30.28 -19.53 -26.92
CA LEU A 724 -30.49 -20.55 -25.87
C LEU A 724 -31.03 -19.95 -24.57
N VAL A 725 -30.44 -18.84 -24.11
CA VAL A 725 -30.88 -18.14 -22.89
C VAL A 725 -32.28 -17.54 -23.05
N ILE A 726 -32.58 -16.98 -24.23
CA ILE A 726 -33.92 -16.44 -24.55
C ILE A 726 -34.99 -17.55 -24.55
N ASP A 727 -34.66 -18.69 -25.15
CA ASP A 727 -35.60 -19.83 -25.21
C ASP A 727 -35.88 -20.39 -23.80
N ALA A 728 -34.86 -20.49 -22.96
CA ALA A 728 -35.02 -20.86 -21.54
C ALA A 728 -35.92 -19.84 -20.79
N ALA A 729 -35.69 -18.54 -21.01
CA ALA A 729 -36.48 -17.49 -20.39
C ALA A 729 -37.98 -17.57 -20.81
N LEU A 730 -38.26 -17.72 -22.11
CA LEU A 730 -39.59 -17.84 -22.64
C LEU A 730 -40.32 -19.06 -22.09
N GLN A 731 -39.63 -20.21 -22.02
CA GLN A 731 -40.16 -21.43 -21.42
C GLN A 731 -40.59 -21.18 -19.95
N ILE A 732 -39.73 -20.61 -19.14
CA ILE A 732 -40.04 -20.36 -17.73
C ILE A 732 -41.10 -19.31 -17.54
N GLN A 733 -41.17 -18.27 -18.40
CA GLN A 733 -42.24 -17.27 -18.36
C GLN A 733 -43.59 -17.94 -18.70
N GLU A 734 -43.63 -18.85 -19.66
CA GLU A 734 -44.85 -19.60 -20.01
C GLU A 734 -45.27 -20.56 -18.90
N GLU A 735 -44.33 -21.34 -18.34
CA GLU A 735 -44.59 -22.31 -17.26
C GLU A 735 -45.08 -21.64 -15.98
N THR A 736 -44.50 -20.48 -15.61
CA THR A 736 -44.82 -19.78 -14.37
C THR A 736 -45.89 -18.71 -14.48
N GLY A 737 -46.23 -18.31 -15.71
CA GLY A 737 -47.15 -17.19 -16.00
C GLY A 737 -46.59 -15.85 -15.53
N LYS A 738 -45.30 -15.71 -15.30
CA LYS A 738 -44.63 -14.47 -14.86
C LYS A 738 -43.89 -13.84 -16.02
N THR A 739 -43.77 -12.51 -15.99
CA THR A 739 -42.92 -11.75 -16.94
C THR A 739 -41.83 -11.06 -16.12
N PHE A 740 -40.63 -11.03 -16.63
CA PHE A 740 -39.48 -10.39 -16.03
C PHE A 740 -38.50 -9.91 -17.12
N ASP A 741 -37.80 -8.82 -16.82
CA ASP A 741 -36.80 -8.24 -17.68
C ASP A 741 -35.40 -8.82 -17.33
N TYR A 742 -34.55 -8.94 -18.34
CA TYR A 742 -33.17 -9.40 -18.20
C TYR A 742 -32.31 -8.82 -19.31
N LEU A 743 -30.98 -8.78 -19.06
CA LEU A 743 -29.99 -8.43 -20.08
C LEU A 743 -29.12 -9.65 -20.38
N ILE A 744 -28.71 -9.76 -21.65
CA ILE A 744 -27.75 -10.79 -22.08
C ILE A 744 -26.54 -10.07 -22.69
N GLY A 745 -25.37 -10.27 -22.12
CA GLY A 745 -24.14 -9.70 -22.60
C GLY A 745 -23.00 -10.70 -22.62
N THR A 746 -21.79 -10.23 -22.79
CA THR A 746 -20.64 -11.08 -22.90
C THR A 746 -19.43 -10.53 -22.14
N MET A 747 -18.54 -11.42 -21.78
CA MET A 747 -17.20 -11.07 -21.31
C MET A 747 -16.28 -10.83 -22.51
N ILE A 748 -15.65 -9.68 -22.54
CA ILE A 748 -14.59 -9.36 -23.52
C ILE A 748 -13.26 -9.67 -22.85
N GLU A 749 -12.71 -10.82 -23.18
CA GLU A 749 -11.51 -11.37 -22.53
C GLU A 749 -10.52 -12.03 -23.50
N ILE A 750 -10.84 -11.96 -24.79
CA ILE A 750 -9.98 -12.41 -25.88
C ILE A 750 -9.66 -11.20 -26.75
N PRO A 751 -8.39 -11.00 -27.16
CA PRO A 751 -8.02 -9.88 -28.02
C PRO A 751 -8.86 -9.78 -29.31
N ARG A 752 -9.21 -10.90 -29.92
CA ARG A 752 -10.09 -10.91 -31.09
C ARG A 752 -11.47 -10.31 -30.79
N ALA A 753 -12.05 -10.61 -29.63
CA ALA A 753 -13.35 -10.05 -29.22
C ALA A 753 -13.28 -8.52 -29.09
N ALA A 754 -12.21 -7.99 -28.51
CA ALA A 754 -12.01 -6.55 -28.41
C ALA A 754 -11.86 -5.87 -29.77
N LEU A 755 -11.15 -6.53 -30.72
CA LEU A 755 -10.93 -6.03 -32.08
C LEU A 755 -12.16 -6.13 -33.01
N THR A 756 -13.14 -6.97 -32.67
CA THR A 756 -14.40 -7.16 -33.43
C THR A 756 -15.61 -6.83 -32.57
N ALA A 757 -15.42 -5.92 -31.60
CA ALA A 757 -16.46 -5.56 -30.65
C ALA A 757 -17.67 -4.86 -31.27
N ASP A 758 -17.52 -4.23 -32.44
CA ASP A 758 -18.62 -3.70 -33.24
C ASP A 758 -19.61 -4.79 -33.64
N GLN A 759 -19.11 -5.93 -34.12
CA GLN A 759 -19.95 -7.08 -34.53
C GLN A 759 -20.60 -7.75 -33.29
N ILE A 760 -19.82 -7.95 -32.24
CA ILE A 760 -20.30 -8.57 -30.99
C ILE A 760 -21.39 -7.72 -30.32
N ALA A 761 -21.28 -6.38 -30.40
CA ALA A 761 -22.25 -5.47 -29.85
C ALA A 761 -23.65 -5.56 -30.52
N GLU A 762 -23.76 -6.08 -31.74
CA GLU A 762 -25.06 -6.33 -32.38
C GLU A 762 -25.91 -7.29 -31.55
N GLU A 763 -25.28 -8.28 -30.90
CA GLU A 763 -25.94 -9.33 -30.13
C GLU A 763 -25.79 -9.15 -28.60
N ALA A 764 -25.04 -8.17 -28.10
CA ALA A 764 -24.83 -7.96 -26.67
C ALA A 764 -25.61 -6.76 -26.13
N ASP A 765 -26.19 -6.88 -24.92
CA ASP A 765 -26.79 -5.78 -24.19
C ASP A 765 -25.78 -5.06 -23.31
N PHE A 766 -24.68 -5.72 -22.97
CA PHE A 766 -23.56 -5.15 -22.21
C PHE A 766 -22.24 -5.89 -22.50
N PHE A 767 -21.13 -5.21 -22.22
CA PHE A 767 -19.79 -5.81 -22.19
C PHE A 767 -19.23 -5.76 -20.76
N SER A 768 -18.60 -6.82 -20.33
CA SER A 768 -17.75 -6.88 -19.15
C SER A 768 -16.34 -7.30 -19.57
N PHE A 769 -15.33 -6.46 -19.30
CA PHE A 769 -13.95 -6.81 -19.64
C PHE A 769 -13.37 -7.74 -18.59
N GLY A 770 -13.07 -8.98 -18.97
CA GLY A 770 -12.40 -9.99 -18.16
C GLY A 770 -10.89 -9.82 -18.26
N THR A 771 -10.33 -8.86 -17.54
CA THR A 771 -8.94 -8.45 -17.74
C THR A 771 -7.91 -9.48 -17.27
N ASN A 772 -8.30 -10.48 -16.48
CA ASN A 772 -7.39 -11.60 -16.17
C ASN A 772 -7.03 -12.37 -17.44
N ASP A 773 -8.01 -12.91 -18.14
CA ASP A 773 -7.81 -13.67 -19.38
C ASP A 773 -7.34 -12.78 -20.53
N LEU A 774 -7.83 -11.53 -20.61
CA LEU A 774 -7.38 -10.57 -21.61
C LEU A 774 -5.88 -10.28 -21.45
N THR A 775 -5.38 -10.16 -20.22
CA THR A 775 -3.95 -9.98 -19.93
C THR A 775 -3.15 -11.20 -20.32
N GLN A 776 -3.59 -12.41 -19.92
CA GLN A 776 -2.92 -13.66 -20.26
C GLN A 776 -2.78 -13.82 -21.76
N THR A 777 -3.86 -13.61 -22.49
CA THR A 777 -3.87 -13.80 -23.96
C THR A 777 -3.13 -12.70 -24.70
N THR A 778 -3.09 -11.49 -24.19
CA THR A 778 -2.36 -10.36 -24.80
C THR A 778 -0.86 -10.50 -24.63
N PHE A 779 -0.38 -10.86 -23.42
CA PHE A 779 1.03 -11.12 -23.15
C PHE A 779 1.49 -12.51 -23.65
N GLY A 780 0.57 -13.45 -23.85
CA GLY A 780 0.91 -14.85 -24.10
C GLY A 780 1.49 -15.54 -22.86
N TYR A 781 1.07 -15.12 -21.67
CA TYR A 781 1.48 -15.70 -20.40
C TYR A 781 0.38 -16.60 -19.83
N SER A 782 0.77 -17.76 -19.32
CA SER A 782 -0.02 -18.41 -18.28
C SER A 782 0.26 -17.69 -16.97
N ARG A 783 -0.78 -17.23 -16.25
CA ARG A 783 -0.64 -16.47 -15.00
C ARG A 783 0.19 -17.24 -13.98
N ASP A 784 -0.20 -18.48 -13.69
CA ASP A 784 0.43 -19.30 -12.67
C ASP A 784 1.89 -19.61 -13.00
N ASP A 785 2.16 -19.92 -14.28
CA ASP A 785 3.52 -20.15 -14.74
C ASP A 785 4.39 -18.89 -14.70
N ALA A 786 3.85 -17.75 -15.12
CA ALA A 786 4.60 -16.51 -15.15
C ALA A 786 4.95 -16.02 -13.74
N GLU A 787 3.95 -15.99 -12.84
CA GLU A 787 4.16 -15.56 -11.45
C GLU A 787 5.06 -16.52 -10.68
N GLY A 788 4.93 -17.82 -10.92
CA GLY A 788 5.75 -18.83 -10.25
C GLY A 788 7.19 -18.95 -10.75
N LYS A 789 7.52 -18.44 -11.96
CA LYS A 789 8.80 -18.73 -12.61
C LYS A 789 9.64 -17.51 -12.96
N PHE A 790 9.10 -16.46 -13.58
CA PHE A 790 9.90 -15.39 -14.17
C PHE A 790 9.40 -13.97 -13.95
N LEU A 791 8.12 -13.78 -13.64
CA LEU A 791 7.52 -12.43 -13.59
C LEU A 791 8.14 -11.55 -12.52
N GLN A 792 8.44 -12.13 -11.35
CA GLN A 792 9.13 -11.40 -10.27
C GLN A 792 10.49 -10.88 -10.73
N ALA A 793 11.28 -11.73 -11.42
CA ALA A 793 12.58 -11.31 -11.95
C ALA A 793 12.45 -10.22 -13.02
N TYR A 794 11.37 -10.24 -13.83
CA TYR A 794 11.09 -9.21 -14.83
C TYR A 794 10.83 -7.84 -14.17
N ILE A 795 10.12 -7.82 -13.05
CA ILE A 795 9.84 -6.60 -12.30
C ILE A 795 11.12 -6.08 -11.64
N GLU A 796 11.89 -6.95 -10.98
CA GLU A 796 13.16 -6.59 -10.33
C GLU A 796 14.20 -6.05 -11.32
N ASN A 797 14.27 -6.66 -12.51
CA ASN A 797 15.15 -6.21 -13.59
C ASN A 797 14.57 -5.07 -14.44
N LYS A 798 13.40 -4.53 -14.07
CA LYS A 798 12.72 -3.43 -14.78
C LYS A 798 12.39 -3.73 -16.25
N VAL A 799 12.19 -5.01 -16.59
CA VAL A 799 11.68 -5.42 -17.91
C VAL A 799 10.21 -5.04 -18.02
N LEU A 800 9.45 -5.25 -16.94
CA LEU A 800 8.10 -4.71 -16.76
C LEU A 800 8.09 -3.72 -15.60
N PRO A 801 7.29 -2.66 -15.67
CA PRO A 801 7.19 -1.67 -14.60
C PRO A 801 6.51 -2.25 -13.35
N GLU A 802 5.52 -3.11 -13.55
CA GLU A 802 4.66 -3.69 -12.50
C GLU A 802 4.15 -5.08 -12.93
N ASN A 803 3.55 -5.83 -12.00
CA ASN A 803 2.88 -7.08 -12.31
C ASN A 803 1.59 -6.78 -13.11
N PRO A 804 1.49 -7.22 -14.41
CA PRO A 804 0.34 -6.91 -15.25
C PRO A 804 -0.95 -7.63 -14.82
N PHE A 805 -0.89 -8.56 -13.87
CA PHE A 805 -2.05 -9.21 -13.26
C PHE A 805 -2.57 -8.47 -12.03
N ALA A 806 -1.75 -7.60 -11.42
CA ALA A 806 -2.13 -6.76 -10.29
C ALA A 806 -2.54 -5.35 -10.71
N VAL A 807 -1.79 -4.75 -11.64
CA VAL A 807 -2.01 -3.40 -12.19
C VAL A 807 -2.22 -3.52 -13.69
N LEU A 808 -3.29 -2.92 -14.21
CA LEU A 808 -3.63 -3.00 -15.63
C LEU A 808 -2.51 -2.45 -16.52
N ASP A 809 -2.04 -3.26 -17.45
CA ASP A 809 -1.17 -2.80 -18.52
C ASP A 809 -1.93 -1.88 -19.46
N GLN A 810 -1.81 -0.58 -19.27
CA GLN A 810 -2.54 0.43 -20.04
C GLN A 810 -2.06 0.55 -21.49
N GLU A 811 -0.80 0.19 -21.77
CA GLU A 811 -0.20 0.33 -23.10
C GLU A 811 -0.60 -0.79 -24.07
N GLY A 812 -0.82 -1.99 -23.59
CA GLY A 812 -1.23 -3.15 -24.39
C GLY A 812 -2.68 -3.53 -24.14
N VAL A 813 -2.96 -4.10 -22.95
CA VAL A 813 -4.30 -4.57 -22.57
C VAL A 813 -5.30 -3.41 -22.53
N GLY A 814 -4.89 -2.26 -21.99
CA GLY A 814 -5.72 -1.05 -21.93
C GLY A 814 -6.17 -0.59 -23.32
N LYS A 815 -5.30 -0.62 -24.33
CA LYS A 815 -5.68 -0.30 -25.71
C LYS A 815 -6.75 -1.24 -26.29
N LEU A 816 -6.74 -2.50 -25.88
CA LEU A 816 -7.79 -3.43 -26.29
C LEU A 816 -9.11 -3.09 -25.61
N VAL A 817 -9.08 -2.73 -24.33
CA VAL A 817 -10.28 -2.24 -23.60
C VAL A 817 -10.83 -0.99 -24.28
N GLU A 818 -10.02 0.03 -24.53
CA GLU A 818 -10.41 1.26 -25.24
C GLU A 818 -11.03 0.96 -26.63
N THR A 819 -10.38 0.06 -27.38
CA THR A 819 -10.85 -0.37 -28.69
C THR A 819 -12.22 -1.06 -28.58
N GLY A 820 -12.38 -1.97 -27.63
CA GLY A 820 -13.63 -2.67 -27.38
C GLY A 820 -14.78 -1.73 -27.01
N VAL A 821 -14.53 -0.77 -26.12
CA VAL A 821 -15.51 0.27 -25.74
C VAL A 821 -15.88 1.14 -26.95
N LYS A 822 -14.90 1.63 -27.68
CA LYS A 822 -15.10 2.49 -28.85
C LYS A 822 -15.90 1.80 -29.94
N LEU A 823 -15.51 0.60 -30.33
CA LEU A 823 -16.18 -0.17 -31.38
C LEU A 823 -17.59 -0.60 -30.95
N GLY A 824 -17.73 -1.10 -29.71
CA GLY A 824 -19.03 -1.51 -29.18
C GLY A 824 -20.04 -0.35 -29.14
N ARG A 825 -19.62 0.82 -28.67
CA ARG A 825 -20.47 2.02 -28.64
C ARG A 825 -20.70 2.66 -30.00
N ALA A 826 -19.85 2.42 -30.98
CA ALA A 826 -20.10 2.85 -32.35
C ALA A 826 -21.32 2.10 -32.95
N THR A 827 -21.52 0.82 -32.60
CA THR A 827 -22.67 0.02 -33.00
C THR A 827 -23.89 0.29 -32.10
N LYS A 828 -23.68 0.31 -30.78
CA LYS A 828 -24.73 0.50 -29.77
C LYS A 828 -24.34 1.64 -28.81
N PRO A 829 -24.75 2.89 -29.06
CA PRO A 829 -24.28 4.06 -28.28
C PRO A 829 -24.54 3.97 -26.78
N GLN A 830 -25.58 3.25 -26.37
CA GLN A 830 -25.95 3.03 -24.96
C GLN A 830 -25.45 1.71 -24.41
N LEU A 831 -24.49 1.08 -25.07
CA LEU A 831 -23.89 -0.17 -24.59
C LEU A 831 -23.28 0.05 -23.22
N LYS A 832 -23.78 -0.69 -22.23
CA LYS A 832 -23.23 -0.71 -20.89
C LYS A 832 -21.88 -1.46 -20.89
N THR A 833 -20.88 -0.88 -20.28
CA THR A 833 -19.52 -1.44 -20.24
C THR A 833 -18.97 -1.43 -18.82
N GLY A 834 -18.33 -2.50 -18.42
CA GLY A 834 -17.68 -2.61 -17.11
C GLY A 834 -16.46 -3.50 -17.14
N ILE A 835 -15.77 -3.57 -16.03
CA ILE A 835 -14.60 -4.45 -15.80
C ILE A 835 -14.87 -5.33 -14.58
N CYS A 836 -14.46 -6.58 -14.63
CA CYS A 836 -14.66 -7.53 -13.53
C CYS A 836 -13.40 -8.33 -13.14
N GLY A 837 -12.27 -8.08 -13.80
CA GLY A 837 -10.97 -8.66 -13.40
C GLY A 837 -10.42 -8.07 -12.09
N GLU A 838 -9.31 -8.60 -11.61
CA GLU A 838 -8.62 -8.12 -10.40
C GLU A 838 -8.33 -6.61 -10.42
N HIS A 839 -8.11 -6.06 -11.61
CA HIS A 839 -7.85 -4.64 -11.85
C HIS A 839 -9.00 -3.71 -11.44
N GLY A 840 -10.24 -4.21 -11.35
CA GLY A 840 -11.40 -3.44 -10.91
C GLY A 840 -11.32 -2.93 -9.46
N GLY A 841 -10.41 -3.48 -8.67
CA GLY A 841 -10.12 -3.06 -7.29
C GLY A 841 -8.80 -2.31 -7.11
N GLU A 842 -8.08 -1.94 -8.20
CA GLU A 842 -6.78 -1.27 -8.14
C GLU A 842 -6.91 0.20 -8.58
N LYS A 843 -6.31 1.12 -7.83
CA LYS A 843 -6.50 2.57 -7.95
C LYS A 843 -6.20 3.13 -9.33
N SER A 844 -5.06 2.79 -9.94
CA SER A 844 -4.66 3.33 -11.25
C SER A 844 -5.47 2.73 -12.38
N SER A 845 -5.87 1.48 -12.24
CA SER A 845 -6.75 0.77 -13.17
C SER A 845 -8.18 1.35 -13.14
N ILE A 846 -8.67 1.73 -11.95
CA ILE A 846 -9.96 2.41 -11.78
C ILE A 846 -9.93 3.79 -12.46
N GLU A 847 -8.84 4.55 -12.30
CA GLU A 847 -8.66 5.83 -12.99
C GLU A 847 -8.65 5.66 -14.52
N PHE A 848 -7.96 4.64 -15.02
CA PHE A 848 -7.99 4.27 -16.45
C PHE A 848 -9.43 3.95 -16.91
N CYS A 849 -10.19 3.17 -16.13
CA CYS A 849 -11.59 2.84 -16.46
C CYS A 849 -12.48 4.10 -16.54
N TYR A 850 -12.27 5.06 -15.63
CA TYR A 850 -12.95 6.34 -15.68
C TYR A 850 -12.61 7.11 -16.97
N LEU A 851 -11.34 7.20 -17.34
CA LEU A 851 -10.87 7.90 -18.54
C LEU A 851 -11.37 7.25 -19.83
N THR A 852 -11.42 5.94 -19.86
CA THR A 852 -11.95 5.16 -21.00
C THR A 852 -13.48 5.25 -21.10
N GLY A 853 -14.14 5.77 -20.06
CA GLY A 853 -15.58 5.98 -20.01
C GLY A 853 -16.37 4.69 -19.77
N LEU A 854 -15.84 3.74 -19.01
CA LEU A 854 -16.63 2.61 -18.54
C LEU A 854 -17.76 3.08 -17.61
N ASP A 855 -18.82 2.29 -17.53
CA ASP A 855 -19.96 2.60 -16.66
C ASP A 855 -19.71 2.13 -15.22
N TYR A 856 -18.98 1.02 -15.02
CA TYR A 856 -18.66 0.51 -13.70
C TYR A 856 -17.36 -0.30 -13.65
N VAL A 857 -16.82 -0.41 -12.44
CA VAL A 857 -15.80 -1.39 -12.07
C VAL A 857 -16.39 -2.41 -11.10
N SER A 858 -15.88 -3.64 -11.10
CA SER A 858 -16.28 -4.70 -10.17
C SER A 858 -15.06 -5.34 -9.53
N CYS A 859 -15.10 -5.49 -8.20
CA CYS A 859 -13.98 -5.98 -7.40
C CYS A 859 -14.47 -6.90 -6.27
N SER A 860 -13.54 -7.51 -5.51
CA SER A 860 -13.94 -8.28 -4.33
C SER A 860 -14.67 -7.39 -3.31
N PRO A 861 -15.60 -7.94 -2.48
CA PRO A 861 -16.41 -7.15 -1.54
C PRO A 861 -15.58 -6.22 -0.65
N TYR A 862 -14.47 -6.70 -0.11
CA TYR A 862 -13.58 -5.91 0.75
C TYR A 862 -12.84 -4.76 0.04
N ARG A 863 -12.79 -4.76 -1.30
CA ARG A 863 -12.23 -3.66 -2.09
C ARG A 863 -13.26 -2.63 -2.52
N VAL A 864 -14.54 -2.86 -2.30
CA VAL A 864 -15.61 -1.91 -2.66
C VAL A 864 -15.39 -0.53 -2.04
N PRO A 865 -15.09 -0.36 -0.74
CA PRO A 865 -14.82 0.96 -0.15
C PRO A 865 -13.64 1.68 -0.81
N LEU A 866 -12.54 0.97 -1.08
CA LEU A 866 -11.40 1.51 -1.82
C LEU A 866 -11.82 1.97 -3.22
N ALA A 867 -12.53 1.14 -3.96
CA ALA A 867 -12.95 1.44 -5.32
C ALA A 867 -13.90 2.66 -5.38
N ARG A 868 -14.79 2.82 -4.40
CA ARG A 868 -15.68 4.00 -4.27
C ARG A 868 -14.86 5.29 -4.12
N LEU A 869 -13.86 5.28 -3.23
CA LEU A 869 -12.98 6.44 -3.02
C LEU A 869 -12.10 6.71 -4.25
N ALA A 870 -11.50 5.68 -4.85
CA ALA A 870 -10.65 5.80 -6.04
C ALA A 870 -11.45 6.36 -7.24
N ALA A 871 -12.68 5.90 -7.45
CA ALA A 871 -13.58 6.41 -8.49
C ALA A 871 -13.93 7.89 -8.27
N ALA A 872 -14.18 8.30 -7.02
CA ALA A 872 -14.41 9.70 -6.68
C ALA A 872 -13.17 10.57 -6.95
N GLN A 873 -12.00 10.10 -6.53
CA GLN A 873 -10.74 10.79 -6.78
C GLN A 873 -10.45 10.96 -8.27
N ALA A 874 -10.67 9.91 -9.08
CA ALA A 874 -10.55 9.99 -10.53
C ALA A 874 -11.46 11.09 -11.11
N THR A 875 -12.73 11.11 -10.71
CA THR A 875 -13.66 12.15 -11.15
C THR A 875 -13.19 13.55 -10.79
N ILE A 876 -12.79 13.77 -9.51
CA ILE A 876 -12.39 15.10 -9.01
C ILE A 876 -11.14 15.61 -9.74
N ARG A 877 -10.12 14.76 -9.92
CA ARG A 877 -8.86 15.15 -10.61
C ARG A 877 -9.10 15.57 -12.05
N HIS A 878 -9.88 14.80 -12.79
CA HIS A 878 -10.07 15.05 -14.23
C HIS A 878 -11.07 16.18 -14.50
N GLU A 879 -12.09 16.40 -13.68
CA GLU A 879 -12.93 17.59 -13.76
C GLU A 879 -12.15 18.89 -13.50
N ALA A 880 -11.16 18.86 -12.61
CA ALA A 880 -10.31 20.02 -12.37
C ALA A 880 -9.43 20.35 -13.59
N VAL A 881 -8.87 19.34 -14.27
CA VAL A 881 -8.07 19.50 -15.48
C VAL A 881 -8.92 20.05 -16.63
N GLU A 882 -10.12 19.52 -16.87
CA GLU A 882 -11.05 19.99 -17.90
C GLU A 882 -11.43 21.45 -17.69
N ARG A 883 -11.74 21.88 -16.48
CA ARG A 883 -12.05 23.29 -16.15
C ARG A 883 -10.85 24.20 -16.41
N THR A 884 -9.65 23.78 -16.08
CA THR A 884 -8.43 24.57 -16.30
C THR A 884 -8.17 24.76 -17.79
N LEU A 885 -8.37 23.72 -18.61
CA LEU A 885 -8.23 23.81 -20.07
C LEU A 885 -9.32 24.71 -20.69
N GLN A 886 -10.56 24.67 -20.21
CA GLN A 886 -11.65 25.53 -20.69
C GLN A 886 -11.47 27.00 -20.31
N THR A 887 -10.77 27.32 -19.23
CA THR A 887 -10.46 28.69 -18.82
C THR A 887 -9.25 29.29 -19.54
N GLN A 888 -8.45 28.47 -20.21
CA GLN A 888 -7.30 28.90 -21.01
C GLN A 888 -7.60 29.08 -22.51
N ILE A 889 -8.79 28.66 -22.96
CA ILE A 889 -9.35 28.92 -24.31
C ILE A 889 -10.27 30.14 -24.23
#